data_4ab06efe6bcfe6a2904cec4900ddb03c
#
_entry.id   4ab06efe6bcfe6a2904cec4900ddb03c
#
_cell.length_a   1.000
_cell.length_b   1.000
_cell.length_c   1.000
_cell.angle_alpha   90.00
_cell.angle_beta   90.00
_cell.angle_gamma   90.00
#
_symmetry.space_group_name_H-M   'P 1'
#
loop_
_entity.id
_entity.type
_entity.pdbx_description
1 polymer ?
#
loop_
_entity_poly.entity_id
_entity_poly.type
_entity_poly.pdbx_seq_one_letter_code
_entity_poly.pdbx_strand_id
1 'polypeptide(L)'
;MKKHRSDPLFEPLIIKGLTLRNRIMSTSHASGLGDENHMPGETYQRYHLEKARGGLALTMFGGSSYVSEDSLWASGQLNISTDLIIPHLQQFSESIHAEGAAIMIQITHLGRRAEPNTQNWLPAMAPSSVREIGHRAIPREMDQQDIQRVVKVMGEAAYRAKEGGLDGLETMAHGHLIGQFLSPATNKRSDEYGGNLENRCRFGLMVHEEIRQQVGDDFIVGMRMSIDESAGGGSDFEESLQIAQIFEREGFLDFFNLNYGGIDTERALATQSMPGMSVPSAPWLEPIGAFKQEVHLPVFHAAKIADIATARHAIHEGLLDMVAMTRAHIADPNIVAKIQRGDEHRIRPCVGASVCMGEQRPTCMHNPATGRERYWPQKIKRSNEPQKKIVVVGGGPAGLEAARISAERGHEVVLFEASSALGGQLRMATGVEWRKDMQSLIDWRKNELAVLGVNVRLNILAEADTVLTETPQVVIIATGGVPGTGWIEGAELCTDPWDVITKAFKPTGRVIIFDGTGRHVGPTLAEHVHGNASSLTYLMVDDILSKELTYGERIIWRQRFAKMGIHPKGEQTLKSVKANGNALEVTCVSELTGKIWITTADVVIADTGTVPVDDLYRKLQQTSNNNGITDVSAFLSGKNQLDMGKPGMSLFRIGDALSSRNVAAAMFDALRLCHRL
;
A
#
# COMPACT_ATOMS: atom_id res chain seq x y z
N MET A 1 -33.03 8.01 29.72
CA MET A 1 -31.62 8.22 29.34
C MET A 1 -31.02 6.87 29.02
N LYS A 2 -30.84 6.50 27.71
CA LYS A 2 -30.06 5.32 27.36
C LYS A 2 -28.60 5.67 27.73
N LYS A 3 -28.01 4.90 28.63
CA LYS A 3 -26.56 4.93 28.88
C LYS A 3 -25.90 4.71 27.52
N HIS A 4 -25.25 5.73 26.96
CA HIS A 4 -24.31 5.52 25.87
C HIS A 4 -23.27 4.53 26.40
N ARG A 5 -23.28 3.28 25.91
CA ARG A 5 -22.13 2.39 26.11
C ARG A 5 -20.93 3.13 25.55
N SER A 6 -19.86 3.25 26.34
CA SER A 6 -18.60 3.82 25.86
C SER A 6 -18.14 2.99 24.65
N ASP A 7 -17.64 3.65 23.61
CA ASP A 7 -17.08 2.95 22.44
C ASP A 7 -15.87 2.11 22.91
N PRO A 8 -15.88 0.78 22.72
CA PRO A 8 -14.83 -0.09 23.22
C PRO A 8 -13.44 0.25 22.69
N LEU A 9 -13.35 0.92 21.55
CA LEU A 9 -12.08 1.40 21.00
C LEU A 9 -11.39 2.45 21.88
N PHE A 10 -12.13 3.19 22.72
CA PHE A 10 -11.59 4.23 23.60
C PHE A 10 -11.37 3.77 25.05
N GLU A 11 -11.56 2.50 25.33
CA GLU A 11 -11.14 1.93 26.61
C GLU A 11 -9.61 1.88 26.67
N PRO A 12 -8.97 2.39 27.73
CA PRO A 12 -7.53 2.36 27.83
C PRO A 12 -7.02 0.91 27.97
N LEU A 13 -5.79 0.67 27.51
CA LEU A 13 -5.06 -0.57 27.77
C LEU A 13 -3.82 -0.23 28.61
N ILE A 14 -3.62 -0.96 29.71
CA ILE A 14 -2.45 -0.81 30.56
C ILE A 14 -1.53 -2.00 30.34
N ILE A 15 -0.27 -1.72 29.98
CA ILE A 15 0.80 -2.70 29.88
C ILE A 15 1.93 -2.22 30.79
N LYS A 16 2.21 -2.97 31.85
CA LYS A 16 3.10 -2.51 32.92
C LYS A 16 2.69 -1.11 33.41
N GLY A 17 3.57 -0.14 33.40
CA GLY A 17 3.25 1.23 33.80
C GLY A 17 2.68 2.12 32.71
N LEU A 18 2.68 1.68 31.45
CA LEU A 18 2.23 2.48 30.31
C LEU A 18 0.71 2.37 30.12
N THR A 19 0.03 3.51 30.08
CA THR A 19 -1.39 3.60 29.75
C THR A 19 -1.56 4.02 28.28
N LEU A 20 -2.03 3.12 27.43
CA LEU A 20 -2.41 3.39 26.05
C LEU A 20 -3.84 3.96 26.05
N ARG A 21 -4.01 5.18 25.50
CA ARG A 21 -5.25 5.98 25.59
C ARG A 21 -6.47 5.43 24.84
N ASN A 22 -6.27 4.46 23.95
CA ASN A 22 -7.30 3.75 23.18
C ASN A 22 -6.74 2.44 22.64
N ARG A 23 -7.58 1.64 21.97
CA ARG A 23 -7.26 0.30 21.46
C ARG A 23 -6.78 0.30 19.99
N ILE A 24 -6.35 1.44 19.46
CA ILE A 24 -5.98 1.58 18.04
C ILE A 24 -4.50 1.90 17.90
N MET A 25 -3.81 1.12 17.08
CA MET A 25 -2.38 1.30 16.77
C MET A 25 -2.07 1.23 15.27
N SER A 26 -0.87 1.67 14.91
CA SER A 26 -0.22 1.36 13.63
C SER A 26 0.94 0.43 13.90
N THR A 27 0.91 -0.78 13.33
CA THR A 27 2.00 -1.75 13.51
C THR A 27 3.21 -1.40 12.64
N SER A 28 4.35 -1.98 12.98
CA SER A 28 5.61 -1.82 12.25
C SER A 28 5.49 -2.23 10.77
N HIS A 29 6.16 -1.49 9.92
CA HIS A 29 6.28 -1.76 8.49
C HIS A 29 7.51 -1.06 7.93
N ALA A 30 8.16 -1.66 6.93
CA ALA A 30 9.27 -1.06 6.20
C ALA A 30 8.71 -0.02 5.22
N SER A 31 8.82 1.25 5.60
CA SER A 31 8.26 2.35 4.81
C SER A 31 9.17 2.84 3.69
N GLY A 32 10.44 2.46 3.67
CA GLY A 32 11.43 2.98 2.70
C GLY A 32 11.71 4.48 2.83
N LEU A 33 11.42 5.09 3.97
CA LEU A 33 11.59 6.51 4.24
C LEU A 33 12.82 6.84 5.10
N GLY A 34 13.63 5.83 5.48
CA GLY A 34 14.92 6.05 6.12
C GLY A 34 15.81 6.93 5.25
N ASP A 35 16.72 7.68 5.88
CA ASP A 35 17.70 8.45 5.15
C ASP A 35 18.79 7.55 4.53
N GLU A 36 19.80 8.15 3.90
CA GLU A 36 20.91 7.43 3.24
C GLU A 36 21.74 6.57 4.20
N ASN A 37 21.70 6.88 5.52
CA ASN A 37 22.37 6.12 6.57
C ASN A 37 21.42 5.14 7.28
N HIS A 38 20.23 4.90 6.73
CA HIS A 38 19.19 4.07 7.32
C HIS A 38 18.68 4.58 8.68
N MET A 39 18.77 5.89 8.95
CA MET A 39 18.26 6.51 10.17
C MET A 39 16.83 7.02 9.98
N PRO A 40 16.01 7.11 11.06
CA PRO A 40 14.70 7.70 11.01
C PRO A 40 14.78 9.24 10.94
N GLY A 41 15.16 9.76 9.75
CA GLY A 41 15.24 11.19 9.49
C GLY A 41 13.88 11.89 9.46
N GLU A 42 13.84 13.21 9.18
CA GLU A 42 12.63 14.03 9.27
C GLU A 42 11.45 13.46 8.44
N THR A 43 11.69 12.96 7.23
CA THR A 43 10.63 12.39 6.39
C THR A 43 9.99 11.17 7.04
N TYR A 44 10.82 10.30 7.65
CA TYR A 44 10.35 9.12 8.37
C TYR A 44 9.52 9.51 9.61
N GLN A 45 10.05 10.44 10.41
CA GLN A 45 9.39 10.91 11.64
C GLN A 45 8.03 11.58 11.31
N ARG A 46 7.97 12.45 10.29
CA ARG A 46 6.74 13.12 9.86
C ARG A 46 5.64 12.16 9.46
N TYR A 47 5.98 11.10 8.74
CA TYR A 47 5.03 10.06 8.32
C TYR A 47 4.33 9.38 9.52
N HIS A 48 5.05 9.12 10.61
CA HIS A 48 4.47 8.54 11.83
C HIS A 48 3.79 9.58 12.70
N LEU A 49 4.34 10.79 12.78
CA LEU A 49 3.81 11.89 13.58
C LEU A 49 2.37 12.28 13.18
N GLU A 50 2.04 12.26 11.89
CA GLU A 50 0.69 12.57 11.44
C GLU A 50 -0.35 11.56 11.98
N LYS A 51 0.03 10.30 12.18
CA LYS A 51 -0.84 9.28 12.78
C LYS A 51 -1.03 9.54 14.29
N ALA A 52 0.03 9.93 14.99
CA ALA A 52 -0.04 10.31 16.41
C ALA A 52 -0.93 11.54 16.62
N ARG A 53 -0.79 12.58 15.79
CA ARG A 53 -1.69 13.75 15.73
C ARG A 53 -3.14 13.37 15.45
N GLY A 54 -3.34 12.33 14.66
CA GLY A 54 -4.65 11.77 14.37
C GLY A 54 -5.27 11.00 15.53
N GLY A 55 -4.56 10.83 16.64
CA GLY A 55 -5.10 10.34 17.92
C GLY A 55 -4.85 8.86 18.21
N LEU A 56 -4.11 8.08 17.40
CA LEU A 56 -3.81 6.68 17.74
C LEU A 56 -3.07 6.58 19.09
N ALA A 57 -3.18 5.41 19.77
CA ALA A 57 -2.54 5.20 21.05
C ALA A 57 -1.07 4.79 20.93
N LEU A 58 -0.73 3.99 19.95
CA LEU A 58 0.61 3.43 19.77
C LEU A 58 1.02 3.48 18.29
N THR A 59 2.15 4.09 17.99
CA THR A 59 2.83 3.90 16.72
C THR A 59 4.01 2.95 16.89
N MET A 60 3.93 1.81 16.23
CA MET A 60 5.06 0.89 16.13
C MET A 60 5.73 1.10 14.77
N PHE A 61 7.04 1.28 14.76
CA PHE A 61 7.80 1.64 13.58
C PHE A 61 8.97 0.67 13.32
N GLY A 62 9.79 0.96 12.33
CA GLY A 62 11.02 0.25 12.07
C GLY A 62 10.81 -1.19 11.59
N GLY A 63 9.81 -1.44 10.74
CA GLY A 63 9.57 -2.78 10.21
C GLY A 63 10.85 -3.46 9.77
N SER A 64 11.26 -4.51 10.48
CA SER A 64 12.51 -5.25 10.29
C SER A 64 13.78 -4.41 10.49
N SER A 65 13.83 -3.49 11.47
CA SER A 65 15.08 -2.76 11.80
C SER A 65 16.20 -3.74 12.11
N TYR A 66 17.33 -3.61 11.39
CA TYR A 66 18.39 -4.58 11.51
C TYR A 66 19.34 -4.29 12.66
N VAL A 67 19.70 -5.36 13.39
CA VAL A 67 20.55 -5.30 14.58
C VAL A 67 22.02 -5.59 14.27
N SER A 68 22.33 -6.01 13.06
CA SER A 68 23.67 -6.40 12.62
C SER A 68 23.80 -6.26 11.10
N GLU A 69 25.00 -5.93 10.62
CA GLU A 69 25.29 -5.70 9.19
C GLU A 69 25.09 -6.93 8.29
N ASP A 70 25.08 -8.13 8.85
CA ASP A 70 24.74 -9.38 8.16
C ASP A 70 23.24 -9.68 8.12
N SER A 71 22.43 -8.71 8.49
CA SER A 71 20.95 -8.78 8.51
C SER A 71 20.31 -7.77 7.56
N LEU A 72 20.93 -7.48 6.43
CA LEU A 72 20.46 -6.48 5.48
C LEU A 72 19.47 -7.06 4.47
N TRP A 73 18.51 -6.20 4.12
CA TRP A 73 17.60 -6.35 3.01
C TRP A 73 17.63 -5.06 2.17
N ALA A 74 17.39 -5.16 0.87
CA ALA A 74 17.70 -4.10 -0.10
C ALA A 74 17.03 -2.75 0.14
N SER A 75 15.94 -2.64 0.89
CA SER A 75 15.27 -1.35 1.04
C SER A 75 14.43 -1.21 2.30
N GLY A 76 14.49 -0.02 2.89
CA GLY A 76 13.52 0.47 3.85
C GLY A 76 13.69 0.07 5.30
N GLN A 77 14.71 -0.69 5.64
CA GLN A 77 15.05 -1.01 7.01
C GLN A 77 15.74 0.19 7.69
N LEU A 78 15.56 0.30 9.02
CA LEU A 78 16.38 1.19 9.85
C LEU A 78 17.55 0.44 10.43
N ASN A 79 18.67 1.15 10.63
CA ASN A 79 19.87 0.63 11.28
C ASN A 79 19.84 0.91 12.78
N ILE A 80 19.63 -0.13 13.59
CA ILE A 80 19.76 -0.06 15.05
C ILE A 80 21.03 -0.78 15.57
N SER A 81 21.95 -1.15 14.67
CA SER A 81 23.17 -1.83 15.04
C SER A 81 24.22 -0.89 15.65
N THR A 82 24.06 0.42 15.56
CA THR A 82 25.01 1.43 16.05
C THR A 82 24.34 2.51 16.90
N ASP A 83 25.12 3.17 17.77
CA ASP A 83 24.61 4.22 18.66
C ASP A 83 24.23 5.51 17.91
N LEU A 84 24.59 5.63 16.64
CA LEU A 84 24.21 6.76 15.78
C LEU A 84 22.70 6.95 15.69
N ILE A 85 21.91 5.90 15.92
CA ILE A 85 20.45 5.97 15.89
C ILE A 85 19.88 6.70 17.13
N ILE A 86 20.56 6.69 18.29
CA ILE A 86 20.01 7.17 19.58
C ILE A 86 19.51 8.62 19.49
N PRO A 87 20.27 9.61 18.99
CA PRO A 87 19.75 10.98 18.89
C PRO A 87 18.51 11.12 18.01
N HIS A 88 18.43 10.32 16.93
CA HIS A 88 17.27 10.29 16.05
C HIS A 88 16.04 9.70 16.76
N LEU A 89 16.21 8.66 17.57
CA LEU A 89 15.14 8.06 18.35
C LEU A 89 14.66 9.02 19.43
N GLN A 90 15.55 9.73 20.13
CA GLN A 90 15.20 10.73 21.15
C GLN A 90 14.31 11.84 20.56
N GLN A 91 14.73 12.43 19.46
CA GLN A 91 13.91 13.44 18.77
C GLN A 91 12.56 12.87 18.33
N PHE A 92 12.55 11.63 17.85
CA PHE A 92 11.35 10.97 17.36
C PHE A 92 10.38 10.64 18.49
N SER A 93 10.87 10.04 19.60
CA SER A 93 10.05 9.71 20.77
C SER A 93 9.45 10.97 21.40
N GLU A 94 10.23 12.02 21.60
CA GLU A 94 9.73 13.31 22.09
C GLU A 94 8.58 13.86 21.22
N SER A 95 8.74 13.81 19.90
CA SER A 95 7.70 14.32 18.99
C SER A 95 6.40 13.51 19.04
N ILE A 96 6.47 12.20 19.20
CA ILE A 96 5.31 11.31 19.33
C ILE A 96 4.65 11.44 20.69
N HIS A 97 5.44 11.48 21.78
CA HIS A 97 4.94 11.69 23.13
C HIS A 97 4.24 13.04 23.28
N ALA A 98 4.74 14.10 22.63
CA ALA A 98 4.09 15.42 22.62
C ALA A 98 2.66 15.38 22.06
N GLU A 99 2.34 14.41 21.21
CA GLU A 99 0.98 14.18 20.68
C GLU A 99 0.19 13.16 21.54
N GLY A 100 0.73 12.71 22.68
CA GLY A 100 0.09 11.79 23.62
C GLY A 100 -0.04 10.36 23.11
N ALA A 101 0.81 9.93 22.19
CA ALA A 101 0.89 8.54 21.71
C ALA A 101 2.15 7.87 22.25
N ALA A 102 2.09 6.55 22.44
CA ALA A 102 3.27 5.73 22.71
C ALA A 102 4.00 5.37 21.42
N ILE A 103 5.29 5.04 21.55
CA ILE A 103 6.15 4.69 20.42
C ILE A 103 7.02 3.47 20.74
N MET A 104 6.98 2.46 19.85
CA MET A 104 7.79 1.25 19.97
C MET A 104 8.45 0.91 18.64
N ILE A 105 9.60 0.23 18.67
CA ILE A 105 10.35 -0.21 17.49
C ILE A 105 10.26 -1.71 17.30
N GLN A 106 10.25 -2.18 16.03
CA GLN A 106 10.48 -3.59 15.73
C GLN A 106 11.95 -3.81 15.37
N ILE A 107 12.59 -4.76 16.06
CA ILE A 107 13.97 -5.15 15.83
C ILE A 107 14.06 -6.59 15.33
N THR A 108 15.08 -6.89 14.51
CA THR A 108 15.23 -8.22 13.94
C THR A 108 16.65 -8.53 13.46
N HIS A 109 16.97 -9.82 13.44
CA HIS A 109 17.94 -10.41 12.51
C HIS A 109 17.19 -11.21 11.46
N LEU A 110 17.40 -10.93 10.18
CA LEU A 110 16.64 -11.55 9.07
C LEU A 110 16.94 -13.05 8.89
N GLY A 111 18.10 -13.49 9.37
CA GLY A 111 18.53 -14.87 9.16
C GLY A 111 18.68 -15.21 7.68
N ARG A 112 18.08 -16.33 7.24
CA ARG A 112 18.12 -16.77 5.82
C ARG A 112 17.49 -15.80 4.84
N ARG A 113 16.73 -14.81 5.34
CA ARG A 113 16.09 -13.76 4.53
C ARG A 113 16.98 -12.54 4.28
N ALA A 114 18.19 -12.51 4.84
CA ALA A 114 19.18 -11.50 4.47
C ALA A 114 19.56 -11.67 2.98
N GLU A 115 19.63 -10.55 2.26
CA GLU A 115 19.99 -10.59 0.85
C GLU A 115 21.51 -10.61 0.68
N PRO A 116 22.07 -11.65 0.02
CA PRO A 116 23.53 -11.79 -0.11
C PRO A 116 24.16 -10.72 -1.01
N ASN A 117 23.36 -10.01 -1.80
CA ASN A 117 23.82 -9.01 -2.78
C ASN A 117 23.64 -7.56 -2.26
N THR A 118 23.56 -7.36 -0.95
CA THR A 118 23.54 -6.03 -0.34
C THR A 118 24.93 -5.39 -0.31
N GLN A 119 25.02 -4.17 0.16
CA GLN A 119 26.28 -3.38 0.18
C GLN A 119 27.49 -4.14 0.75
N ASN A 120 27.27 -4.96 1.78
CA ASN A 120 28.35 -5.59 2.55
C ASN A 120 28.74 -6.98 2.03
N TRP A 121 27.95 -7.57 1.14
CA TRP A 121 28.15 -8.91 0.57
C TRP A 121 28.38 -10.02 1.64
N LEU A 122 27.80 -9.82 2.83
CA LEU A 122 27.92 -10.80 3.92
C LEU A 122 27.00 -12.00 3.67
N PRO A 123 27.44 -13.21 4.06
CA PRO A 123 26.65 -14.40 3.87
C PRO A 123 25.42 -14.40 4.80
N ALA A 124 24.27 -14.77 4.30
CA ALA A 124 23.12 -15.08 5.13
C ALA A 124 23.43 -16.26 6.06
N MET A 125 22.88 -16.25 7.26
CA MET A 125 23.00 -17.33 8.24
C MET A 125 21.63 -17.75 8.77
N ALA A 126 21.51 -18.99 9.24
CA ALA A 126 20.24 -19.53 9.76
C ALA A 126 20.53 -20.72 10.69
N PRO A 127 19.52 -21.25 11.42
CA PRO A 127 19.73 -22.48 12.19
C PRO A 127 20.21 -23.64 11.34
N SER A 128 19.80 -23.71 10.07
CA SER A 128 20.21 -24.77 9.13
C SER A 128 20.27 -24.23 7.71
N SER A 129 21.04 -24.89 6.83
CA SER A 129 21.23 -24.49 5.43
C SER A 129 20.00 -24.78 4.55
N VAL A 130 18.82 -24.31 4.98
CA VAL A 130 17.56 -24.44 4.23
C VAL A 130 17.39 -23.20 3.35
N ARG A 131 17.36 -23.42 2.02
CA ARG A 131 17.22 -22.35 1.03
C ARG A 131 15.97 -21.51 1.27
N GLU A 132 16.13 -20.19 1.21
CA GLU A 132 15.02 -19.22 1.21
C GLU A 132 14.50 -19.04 -0.22
N ILE A 133 13.16 -19.05 -0.38
CA ILE A 133 12.52 -19.08 -1.70
C ILE A 133 12.48 -17.69 -2.34
N GLY A 134 12.17 -16.66 -1.57
CA GLY A 134 11.96 -15.28 -2.07
C GLY A 134 13.26 -14.61 -2.52
N HIS A 135 14.25 -14.52 -1.63
CA HIS A 135 15.56 -13.92 -1.90
C HIS A 135 16.56 -14.91 -2.49
N ARG A 136 16.20 -16.19 -2.53
CA ARG A 136 17.01 -17.29 -3.10
C ARG A 136 18.34 -17.55 -2.37
N ALA A 137 18.50 -17.02 -1.16
CA ALA A 137 19.66 -17.25 -0.34
C ALA A 137 19.77 -18.72 0.10
N ILE A 138 20.98 -19.26 0.11
CA ILE A 138 21.34 -20.51 0.79
C ILE A 138 22.18 -20.08 1.99
N PRO A 139 21.60 -20.03 3.21
CA PRO A 139 22.33 -19.58 4.38
C PRO A 139 23.36 -20.60 4.82
N ARG A 140 24.42 -20.14 5.45
CA ARG A 140 25.27 -21.03 6.23
C ARG A 140 24.60 -21.36 7.57
N GLU A 141 24.86 -22.55 8.09
CA GLU A 141 24.42 -22.90 9.44
C GLU A 141 25.20 -22.11 10.49
N MET A 142 24.49 -21.61 11.50
CA MET A 142 25.07 -20.88 12.61
C MET A 142 25.83 -21.83 13.56
N ASP A 143 27.02 -21.45 13.94
CA ASP A 143 27.76 -22.09 15.03
C ASP A 143 27.42 -21.44 16.39
N GLN A 144 28.03 -21.93 17.46
CA GLN A 144 27.81 -21.42 18.81
C GLN A 144 28.24 -19.95 18.97
N GLN A 145 29.28 -19.52 18.27
CA GLN A 145 29.77 -18.14 18.33
C GLN A 145 28.80 -17.18 17.63
N ASP A 146 28.21 -17.60 16.51
CA ASP A 146 27.17 -16.86 15.81
C ASP A 146 25.94 -16.67 16.70
N ILE A 147 25.48 -17.75 17.35
CA ILE A 147 24.33 -17.71 18.25
C ILE A 147 24.58 -16.71 19.37
N GLN A 148 25.70 -16.79 20.06
CA GLN A 148 26.05 -15.87 21.14
C GLN A 148 26.18 -14.43 20.66
N ARG A 149 26.80 -14.21 19.51
CA ARG A 149 26.95 -12.88 18.89
C ARG A 149 25.58 -12.28 18.59
N VAL A 150 24.67 -13.04 17.96
CA VAL A 150 23.35 -12.50 17.62
C VAL A 150 22.52 -12.23 18.86
N VAL A 151 22.54 -13.08 19.87
CA VAL A 151 21.91 -12.82 21.17
C VAL A 151 22.36 -11.47 21.73
N LYS A 152 23.69 -11.26 21.77
CA LYS A 152 24.29 -10.02 22.30
C LYS A 152 23.85 -8.79 21.50
N VAL A 153 23.92 -8.79 20.15
CA VAL A 153 23.53 -7.61 19.35
C VAL A 153 22.04 -7.32 19.40
N MET A 154 21.18 -8.31 19.67
CA MET A 154 19.77 -8.10 19.95
C MET A 154 19.56 -7.32 21.26
N GLY A 155 20.31 -7.67 22.31
CA GLY A 155 20.30 -6.92 23.59
C GLY A 155 20.84 -5.50 23.43
N GLU A 156 21.95 -5.32 22.70
CA GLU A 156 22.51 -3.99 22.40
C GLU A 156 21.52 -3.11 21.63
N ALA A 157 20.78 -3.69 20.68
CA ALA A 157 19.72 -2.96 19.96
C ALA A 157 18.57 -2.54 20.89
N ALA A 158 18.19 -3.41 21.82
CA ALA A 158 17.19 -3.09 22.83
C ALA A 158 17.65 -1.95 23.77
N TYR A 159 18.90 -1.96 24.19
CA TYR A 159 19.51 -0.87 24.95
C TYR A 159 19.40 0.47 24.20
N ARG A 160 19.75 0.50 22.88
CA ARG A 160 19.63 1.72 22.05
C ARG A 160 18.18 2.20 21.94
N ALA A 161 17.23 1.28 21.86
CA ALA A 161 15.81 1.62 21.84
C ALA A 161 15.39 2.32 23.16
N LYS A 162 15.82 1.81 24.30
CA LYS A 162 15.59 2.42 25.61
C LYS A 162 16.26 3.77 25.77
N GLU A 163 17.54 3.89 25.42
CA GLU A 163 18.28 5.18 25.43
C GLU A 163 17.68 6.21 24.48
N GLY A 164 17.04 5.74 23.41
CA GLY A 164 16.26 6.57 22.48
C GLY A 164 14.92 7.07 23.03
N GLY A 165 14.57 6.74 24.29
CA GLY A 165 13.34 7.19 24.95
C GLY A 165 12.08 6.52 24.40
N LEU A 166 12.18 5.34 23.80
CA LEU A 166 11.02 4.56 23.35
C LEU A 166 10.33 3.90 24.56
N ASP A 167 9.02 3.62 24.43
CA ASP A 167 8.23 2.94 25.47
C ASP A 167 8.41 1.42 25.44
N GLY A 168 8.94 0.88 24.36
CA GLY A 168 9.17 -0.55 24.20
C GLY A 168 9.66 -0.96 22.83
N LEU A 169 9.74 -2.26 22.64
CA LEU A 169 10.09 -2.88 21.37
C LEU A 169 9.28 -4.15 21.11
N GLU A 170 9.27 -4.60 19.85
CA GLU A 170 8.87 -5.96 19.50
C GLU A 170 9.99 -6.66 18.72
N THR A 171 10.22 -7.93 18.99
CA THR A 171 11.06 -8.80 18.17
C THR A 171 10.24 -9.42 17.05
N MET A 172 10.87 -9.65 15.89
CA MET A 172 10.21 -10.26 14.73
C MET A 172 10.55 -11.75 14.66
N ALA A 173 9.67 -12.60 15.18
CA ALA A 173 9.77 -14.05 15.06
C ALA A 173 9.09 -14.60 13.79
N HIS A 174 8.13 -13.88 13.19
CA HIS A 174 7.43 -14.33 11.98
C HIS A 174 8.37 -14.41 10.77
N GLY A 175 8.89 -15.61 10.46
CA GLY A 175 9.74 -15.90 9.31
C GLY A 175 11.17 -15.35 9.35
N HIS A 176 11.54 -14.58 10.38
CA HIS A 176 12.90 -14.07 10.61
C HIS A 176 13.66 -15.00 11.57
N LEU A 177 14.89 -14.66 11.94
CA LEU A 177 15.82 -15.61 12.56
C LEU A 177 15.24 -16.31 13.79
N ILE A 178 14.57 -15.62 14.72
CA ILE A 178 13.91 -16.25 15.86
C ILE A 178 12.89 -17.28 15.37
N GLY A 179 12.01 -16.92 14.45
CA GLY A 179 11.03 -17.84 13.86
C GLY A 179 11.66 -18.98 13.08
N GLN A 180 12.82 -18.75 12.46
CA GLN A 180 13.55 -19.80 11.76
C GLN A 180 14.11 -20.87 12.72
N PHE A 181 14.44 -20.49 13.96
CA PHE A 181 14.77 -21.46 15.01
C PHE A 181 13.54 -22.19 15.53
N LEU A 182 12.41 -21.50 15.68
CA LEU A 182 11.16 -22.07 16.16
C LEU A 182 10.56 -23.09 15.19
N SER A 183 10.60 -22.79 13.89
CA SER A 183 9.93 -23.56 12.84
C SER A 183 10.66 -24.87 12.51
N PRO A 184 9.98 -26.04 12.56
CA PRO A 184 10.57 -27.31 12.11
C PRO A 184 10.81 -27.36 10.60
N ALA A 185 10.19 -26.46 9.81
CA ALA A 185 10.47 -26.35 8.37
C ALA A 185 11.88 -25.84 8.10
N THR A 186 12.42 -24.95 8.93
CA THR A 186 13.68 -24.25 8.72
C THR A 186 14.79 -24.66 9.68
N ASN A 187 14.44 -25.21 10.84
CA ASN A 187 15.39 -25.71 11.82
C ASN A 187 15.51 -27.25 11.72
N LYS A 188 16.61 -27.71 11.14
CA LYS A 188 16.94 -29.12 10.98
C LYS A 188 18.09 -29.57 11.89
N ARG A 189 18.41 -28.77 12.91
CA ARG A 189 19.48 -29.08 13.88
C ARG A 189 19.11 -30.27 14.74
N SER A 190 20.16 -31.00 15.20
CA SER A 190 20.05 -32.10 16.13
C SER A 190 20.75 -31.86 17.47
N ASP A 191 21.25 -30.64 17.64
CA ASP A 191 21.88 -30.18 18.90
C ASP A 191 20.87 -29.58 19.86
N GLU A 192 21.35 -28.88 20.89
CA GLU A 192 20.53 -28.21 21.90
C GLU A 192 19.65 -27.08 21.38
N TYR A 193 19.75 -26.65 20.12
CA TYR A 193 18.96 -25.62 19.46
C TYR A 193 17.95 -26.18 18.43
N GLY A 194 17.80 -27.52 18.33
CA GLY A 194 16.93 -28.15 17.36
C GLY A 194 16.31 -29.46 17.85
N GLY A 195 15.55 -30.10 16.96
CA GLY A 195 14.82 -31.31 17.29
C GLY A 195 13.50 -31.05 17.99
N ASN A 196 13.43 -31.21 19.33
CA ASN A 196 12.20 -31.01 20.08
C ASN A 196 11.85 -29.52 20.25
N LEU A 197 10.64 -29.24 20.72
CA LEU A 197 10.08 -27.89 20.83
C LEU A 197 10.89 -27.00 21.79
N GLU A 198 11.28 -27.51 22.96
CA GLU A 198 12.04 -26.76 23.96
C GLU A 198 13.40 -26.31 23.39
N ASN A 199 14.09 -27.18 22.68
CA ASN A 199 15.35 -26.84 22.02
C ASN A 199 15.16 -25.79 20.92
N ARG A 200 14.09 -25.89 20.13
CA ARG A 200 13.80 -24.87 19.10
C ARG A 200 13.46 -23.50 19.71
N CYS A 201 12.84 -23.46 20.91
CA CYS A 201 12.57 -22.21 21.63
C CYS A 201 13.84 -21.61 22.25
N ARG A 202 14.88 -22.39 22.55
CA ARG A 202 16.06 -21.96 23.31
C ARG A 202 16.70 -20.68 22.78
N PHE A 203 16.97 -20.59 21.48
CA PHE A 203 17.55 -19.36 20.90
C PHE A 203 16.69 -18.13 21.14
N GLY A 204 15.39 -18.25 20.88
CA GLY A 204 14.45 -17.14 21.10
C GLY A 204 14.37 -16.72 22.57
N LEU A 205 14.39 -17.68 23.50
CA LEU A 205 14.42 -17.40 24.95
C LEU A 205 15.70 -16.67 25.36
N MET A 206 16.88 -17.12 24.90
CA MET A 206 18.17 -16.45 25.14
C MET A 206 18.15 -15.00 24.64
N VAL A 207 17.58 -14.75 23.46
CA VAL A 207 17.43 -13.39 22.92
C VAL A 207 16.58 -12.51 23.86
N HIS A 208 15.44 -12.99 24.33
CA HIS A 208 14.55 -12.21 25.18
C HIS A 208 15.09 -12.05 26.59
N GLU A 209 15.81 -13.03 27.11
CA GLU A 209 16.55 -12.92 28.38
C GLU A 209 17.62 -11.81 28.29
N GLU A 210 18.46 -11.82 27.23
CA GLU A 210 19.47 -10.77 27.02
C GLU A 210 18.83 -9.38 26.85
N ILE A 211 17.75 -9.29 26.06
CA ILE A 211 16.98 -8.03 25.95
C ILE A 211 16.55 -7.56 27.32
N ARG A 212 15.96 -8.42 28.14
CA ARG A 212 15.48 -8.07 29.49
C ARG A 212 16.62 -7.64 30.40
N GLN A 213 17.79 -8.28 30.34
CA GLN A 213 18.98 -7.88 31.08
C GLN A 213 19.44 -6.45 30.71
N GLN A 214 19.36 -6.09 29.43
CA GLN A 214 19.77 -4.76 28.95
C GLN A 214 18.77 -3.65 29.28
N VAL A 215 17.46 -3.95 29.22
CA VAL A 215 16.42 -2.92 29.39
C VAL A 215 15.74 -2.91 30.76
N GLY A 216 15.92 -3.96 31.58
CA GLY A 216 15.25 -4.09 32.88
C GLY A 216 13.74 -4.38 32.75
N ASP A 217 13.02 -4.37 33.90
CA ASP A 217 11.63 -4.82 33.98
C ASP A 217 10.60 -3.78 33.51
N ASP A 218 10.92 -2.51 33.56
CA ASP A 218 9.98 -1.41 33.24
C ASP A 218 9.76 -1.20 31.74
N PHE A 219 10.71 -1.62 30.90
CA PHE A 219 10.62 -1.45 29.45
C PHE A 219 9.74 -2.55 28.82
N ILE A 220 8.85 -2.17 27.91
CA ILE A 220 7.90 -3.11 27.29
C ILE A 220 8.57 -3.91 26.18
N VAL A 221 8.47 -5.23 26.23
CA VAL A 221 9.04 -6.16 25.25
C VAL A 221 7.95 -7.08 24.71
N GLY A 222 7.75 -7.08 23.41
CA GLY A 222 6.82 -7.97 22.74
C GLY A 222 7.46 -8.85 21.69
N MET A 223 6.68 -9.80 21.17
CA MET A 223 7.10 -10.65 20.09
C MET A 223 6.02 -10.73 19.01
N ARG A 224 6.43 -10.53 17.74
CA ARG A 224 5.56 -10.76 16.61
C ARG A 224 5.78 -12.15 16.04
N MET A 225 4.74 -13.00 16.07
CA MET A 225 4.82 -14.39 15.62
C MET A 225 3.60 -14.78 14.77
N SER A 226 3.70 -15.86 14.00
CA SER A 226 2.57 -16.48 13.33
C SER A 226 1.89 -17.49 14.26
N ILE A 227 0.56 -17.53 14.21
CA ILE A 227 -0.21 -18.58 14.92
C ILE A 227 -0.28 -19.89 14.15
N ASP A 228 0.07 -19.85 12.88
CA ASP A 228 0.11 -20.98 11.95
C ASP A 228 0.92 -20.55 10.72
N GLU A 229 2.01 -21.23 10.41
CA GLU A 229 2.84 -20.89 9.24
C GLU A 229 2.17 -21.27 7.91
N SER A 230 1.12 -22.10 7.95
CA SER A 230 0.37 -22.54 6.76
C SER A 230 1.25 -23.10 5.63
N ALA A 231 2.45 -23.56 6.01
CA ALA A 231 3.46 -24.14 5.11
C ALA A 231 3.71 -25.61 5.47
N GLY A 232 3.88 -26.43 4.47
CA GLY A 232 4.17 -27.85 4.70
C GLY A 232 5.43 -28.05 5.56
N GLY A 233 5.25 -28.61 6.75
CA GLY A 233 6.31 -28.87 7.72
C GLY A 233 6.72 -27.68 8.60
N GLY A 234 5.98 -26.55 8.56
CA GLY A 234 6.10 -25.46 9.53
C GLY A 234 5.23 -25.69 10.78
N SER A 235 5.34 -24.81 11.76
CA SER A 235 4.51 -24.87 12.97
C SER A 235 3.04 -24.60 12.61
N ASP A 236 2.17 -25.49 13.05
CA ASP A 236 0.72 -25.31 12.98
C ASP A 236 0.20 -24.49 14.17
N PHE A 237 -1.11 -24.36 14.28
CA PHE A 237 -1.77 -23.60 15.35
C PHE A 237 -1.42 -24.16 16.75
N GLU A 238 -1.46 -25.49 16.93
CA GLU A 238 -1.22 -26.13 18.22
C GLU A 238 0.23 -25.95 18.68
N GLU A 239 1.19 -26.20 17.78
CA GLU A 239 2.59 -26.00 18.10
C GLU A 239 2.93 -24.51 18.33
N SER A 240 2.34 -23.60 17.56
CA SER A 240 2.51 -22.16 17.76
C SER A 240 1.95 -21.71 19.11
N LEU A 241 0.84 -22.30 19.56
CA LEU A 241 0.29 -22.05 20.87
C LEU A 241 1.22 -22.53 21.99
N GLN A 242 1.77 -23.73 21.88
CA GLN A 242 2.75 -24.24 22.83
C GLN A 242 4.01 -23.34 22.89
N ILE A 243 4.49 -22.86 21.75
CA ILE A 243 5.58 -21.88 21.69
C ILE A 243 5.21 -20.62 22.51
N ALA A 244 4.03 -20.03 22.26
CA ALA A 244 3.61 -18.83 22.98
C ALA A 244 3.52 -19.06 24.50
N GLN A 245 2.97 -20.18 24.93
CA GLN A 245 2.87 -20.55 26.34
C GLN A 245 4.25 -20.78 27.00
N ILE A 246 5.24 -21.32 26.27
CA ILE A 246 6.62 -21.40 26.75
C ILE A 246 7.18 -20.00 26.99
N PHE A 247 7.07 -19.08 26.03
CA PHE A 247 7.58 -17.73 26.17
C PHE A 247 6.85 -16.93 27.28
N GLU A 248 5.53 -17.12 27.43
CA GLU A 248 4.74 -16.50 28.49
C GLU A 248 5.20 -16.98 29.86
N ARG A 249 5.42 -18.28 30.04
CA ARG A 249 5.88 -18.88 31.30
C ARG A 249 7.24 -18.35 31.77
N GLU A 250 8.17 -18.12 30.83
CA GLU A 250 9.51 -17.59 31.14
C GLU A 250 9.48 -16.09 31.52
N GLY A 251 8.38 -15.37 31.24
CA GLY A 251 8.11 -14.03 31.75
C GLY A 251 8.94 -12.89 31.13
N PHE A 252 9.59 -13.13 29.98
CA PHE A 252 10.41 -12.10 29.30
C PHE A 252 9.58 -11.18 28.40
N LEU A 253 8.34 -11.56 28.07
CA LEU A 253 7.45 -10.82 27.18
C LEU A 253 6.32 -10.13 27.94
N ASP A 254 5.79 -9.06 27.34
CA ASP A 254 4.67 -8.27 27.86
C ASP A 254 3.47 -8.25 26.92
N PHE A 255 3.63 -8.64 25.64
CA PHE A 255 2.55 -8.79 24.66
C PHE A 255 2.95 -9.68 23.47
N PHE A 256 1.94 -10.21 22.81
CA PHE A 256 2.09 -10.84 21.49
C PHE A 256 1.46 -9.97 20.38
N ASN A 257 2.15 -9.83 19.25
CA ASN A 257 1.60 -9.28 18.03
C ASN A 257 1.43 -10.40 17.01
N LEU A 258 0.24 -10.97 16.94
CA LEU A 258 -0.01 -12.20 16.22
C LEU A 258 -0.26 -11.95 14.72
N ASN A 259 0.20 -12.87 13.91
CA ASN A 259 0.00 -12.90 12.46
C ASN A 259 -0.44 -14.30 12.02
N TYR A 260 -0.72 -14.49 10.73
CA TYR A 260 -1.10 -15.77 10.14
C TYR A 260 -0.34 -16.02 8.85
N GLY A 261 0.00 -17.28 8.59
CA GLY A 261 0.64 -17.73 7.38
C GLY A 261 2.13 -17.47 7.32
N GLY A 262 2.72 -17.73 6.16
CA GLY A 262 4.14 -17.52 5.88
C GLY A 262 4.44 -16.18 5.20
N ILE A 263 5.74 -15.90 5.06
CA ILE A 263 6.25 -14.72 4.34
C ILE A 263 7.26 -15.08 3.24
N ASP A 264 7.44 -16.36 2.97
CA ASP A 264 8.49 -16.87 2.08
C ASP A 264 8.15 -16.73 0.57
N THR A 265 6.89 -16.46 0.23
CA THR A 265 6.45 -16.31 -1.16
C THR A 265 5.57 -15.09 -1.35
N GLU A 266 5.56 -14.49 -2.55
CA GLU A 266 4.63 -13.41 -2.91
C GLU A 266 3.17 -13.80 -2.64
N ARG A 267 2.81 -15.07 -2.87
CA ARG A 267 1.46 -15.57 -2.60
C ARG A 267 1.13 -15.53 -1.11
N ALA A 268 1.99 -16.06 -0.26
CA ALA A 268 1.77 -16.05 1.19
C ALA A 268 1.70 -14.61 1.72
N LEU A 269 2.62 -13.75 1.30
CA LEU A 269 2.58 -12.32 1.64
C LEU A 269 1.24 -11.67 1.26
N ALA A 270 0.79 -11.86 0.01
CA ALA A 270 -0.38 -11.17 -0.54
C ALA A 270 -1.73 -11.73 -0.09
N THR A 271 -1.80 -12.98 0.38
CA THR A 271 -3.05 -13.65 0.73
C THR A 271 -3.17 -14.06 2.19
N GLN A 272 -2.06 -14.13 2.92
CA GLN A 272 -2.01 -14.57 4.32
C GLN A 272 -1.50 -13.45 5.23
N SER A 273 -0.21 -13.13 5.16
CA SER A 273 0.43 -12.20 6.09
C SER A 273 -0.01 -10.73 5.90
N MET A 274 -0.12 -10.27 4.65
CA MET A 274 -0.54 -8.90 4.30
C MET A 274 -1.66 -8.91 3.26
N PRO A 275 -2.82 -9.50 3.57
CA PRO A 275 -3.89 -9.75 2.60
C PRO A 275 -4.35 -8.48 1.90
N GLY A 276 -4.39 -8.54 0.55
CA GLY A 276 -4.78 -7.45 -0.34
C GLY A 276 -6.28 -7.37 -0.58
N MET A 277 -6.66 -6.69 -1.65
CA MET A 277 -8.06 -6.43 -2.03
C MET A 277 -8.85 -7.73 -2.31
N SER A 278 -8.19 -8.75 -2.86
CA SER A 278 -8.80 -10.04 -3.22
C SER A 278 -9.18 -10.93 -2.03
N VAL A 279 -8.78 -10.55 -0.82
CA VAL A 279 -9.07 -11.31 0.42
C VAL A 279 -10.10 -10.52 1.24
N PRO A 280 -11.06 -11.16 1.93
CA PRO A 280 -12.03 -10.49 2.80
C PRO A 280 -11.37 -9.62 3.87
N SER A 281 -12.14 -8.69 4.49
CA SER A 281 -11.68 -7.91 5.63
C SER A 281 -11.43 -8.82 6.83
N ALA A 282 -10.35 -8.54 7.59
CA ALA A 282 -9.98 -9.24 8.83
C ALA A 282 -10.06 -10.78 8.74
N PRO A 283 -9.43 -11.43 7.75
CA PRO A 283 -9.67 -12.86 7.45
C PRO A 283 -9.22 -13.80 8.57
N TRP A 284 -8.36 -13.32 9.47
CA TRP A 284 -7.74 -14.12 10.54
C TRP A 284 -8.26 -13.76 11.93
N LEU A 285 -9.28 -12.91 12.04
CA LEU A 285 -9.75 -12.41 13.33
C LEU A 285 -10.24 -13.54 14.25
N GLU A 286 -11.01 -14.47 13.72
CA GLU A 286 -11.52 -15.62 14.50
C GLU A 286 -10.40 -16.55 15.01
N PRO A 287 -9.47 -17.06 14.15
CA PRO A 287 -8.39 -17.90 14.66
C PRO A 287 -7.44 -17.15 15.62
N ILE A 288 -7.21 -15.85 15.42
CA ILE A 288 -6.44 -15.05 16.36
C ILE A 288 -7.19 -14.91 17.70
N GLY A 289 -8.51 -14.71 17.68
CA GLY A 289 -9.35 -14.68 18.87
C GLY A 289 -9.33 -16.00 19.63
N ALA A 290 -9.38 -17.13 18.92
CA ALA A 290 -9.23 -18.45 19.54
C ALA A 290 -7.86 -18.63 20.21
N PHE A 291 -6.78 -18.20 19.55
CA PHE A 291 -5.43 -18.24 20.13
C PHE A 291 -5.33 -17.38 21.39
N LYS A 292 -5.95 -16.19 21.37
CA LYS A 292 -5.97 -15.27 22.52
C LYS A 292 -6.63 -15.88 23.76
N GLN A 293 -7.61 -16.75 23.62
CA GLN A 293 -8.26 -17.39 24.77
C GLN A 293 -7.33 -18.32 25.55
N GLU A 294 -6.23 -18.76 24.93
CA GLU A 294 -5.29 -19.74 25.46
C GLU A 294 -3.97 -19.10 25.97
N VAL A 295 -3.84 -17.76 25.88
CA VAL A 295 -2.70 -16.99 26.40
C VAL A 295 -3.18 -15.86 27.30
N HIS A 296 -2.34 -15.42 28.25
CA HIS A 296 -2.70 -14.37 29.24
C HIS A 296 -2.14 -12.99 28.87
N LEU A 297 -1.05 -12.95 28.11
CA LEU A 297 -0.47 -11.69 27.65
C LEU A 297 -1.40 -10.97 26.67
N PRO A 298 -1.41 -9.63 26.64
CA PRO A 298 -2.14 -8.85 25.65
C PRO A 298 -1.82 -9.27 24.22
N VAL A 299 -2.87 -9.38 23.40
CA VAL A 299 -2.77 -9.78 21.99
C VAL A 299 -3.10 -8.60 21.07
N PHE A 300 -2.14 -8.25 20.21
CA PHE A 300 -2.27 -7.30 19.12
C PHE A 300 -2.40 -8.05 17.78
N HIS A 301 -3.14 -7.49 16.84
CA HIS A 301 -3.24 -8.09 15.50
C HIS A 301 -3.52 -7.05 14.44
N ALA A 302 -2.96 -7.31 13.25
CA ALA A 302 -3.19 -6.57 12.01
C ALA A 302 -3.96 -7.44 10.99
N ALA A 303 -3.56 -7.41 9.71
CA ALA A 303 -4.11 -8.19 8.60
C ALA A 303 -5.50 -7.75 8.12
N LYS A 304 -5.53 -6.58 7.46
CA LYS A 304 -6.71 -6.01 6.79
C LYS A 304 -7.90 -5.71 7.72
N ILE A 305 -7.63 -5.30 8.98
CA ILE A 305 -8.64 -4.59 9.77
C ILE A 305 -8.67 -3.16 9.21
N ALA A 306 -9.58 -2.90 8.28
CA ALA A 306 -9.57 -1.69 7.47
C ALA A 306 -10.70 -0.71 7.80
N ASP A 307 -11.70 -1.15 8.57
CA ASP A 307 -12.89 -0.39 8.93
C ASP A 307 -13.16 -0.42 10.44
N ILE A 308 -13.92 0.58 10.90
CA ILE A 308 -14.18 0.81 12.32
C ILE A 308 -15.17 -0.21 12.90
N ALA A 309 -16.11 -0.71 12.11
CA ALA A 309 -17.07 -1.69 12.61
C ALA A 309 -16.37 -3.00 12.97
N THR A 310 -15.47 -3.47 12.09
CA THR A 310 -14.62 -4.65 12.36
C THR A 310 -13.70 -4.41 13.56
N ALA A 311 -13.10 -3.22 13.67
CA ALA A 311 -12.24 -2.88 14.81
C ALA A 311 -13.02 -2.88 16.15
N ARG A 312 -14.22 -2.29 16.17
CA ARG A 312 -15.10 -2.32 17.36
C ARG A 312 -15.52 -3.73 17.75
N HIS A 313 -15.91 -4.54 16.77
CA HIS A 313 -16.26 -5.94 16.98
C HIS A 313 -15.11 -6.70 17.62
N ALA A 314 -13.90 -6.57 17.07
CA ALA A 314 -12.72 -7.27 17.60
C ALA A 314 -12.44 -6.98 19.08
N ILE A 315 -12.57 -5.73 19.52
CA ILE A 315 -12.36 -5.35 20.92
C ILE A 315 -13.57 -5.72 21.79
N HIS A 316 -14.80 -5.47 21.30
CA HIS A 316 -16.02 -5.75 22.05
C HIS A 316 -16.19 -7.24 22.39
N GLU A 317 -15.89 -8.12 21.44
CA GLU A 317 -15.97 -9.58 21.62
C GLU A 317 -14.71 -10.16 22.32
N GLY A 318 -13.75 -9.32 22.69
CA GLY A 318 -12.53 -9.77 23.36
C GLY A 318 -11.60 -10.60 22.48
N LEU A 319 -11.72 -10.49 21.14
CA LEU A 319 -10.87 -11.22 20.21
C LEU A 319 -9.45 -10.64 20.14
N LEU A 320 -9.29 -9.37 20.48
CA LEU A 320 -8.01 -8.65 20.53
C LEU A 320 -7.98 -7.69 21.72
N ASP A 321 -6.79 -7.32 22.17
CA ASP A 321 -6.57 -6.21 23.10
C ASP A 321 -6.24 -4.91 22.40
N MET A 322 -5.58 -4.96 21.23
CA MET A 322 -5.35 -3.83 20.33
C MET A 322 -5.57 -4.20 18.86
N VAL A 323 -6.17 -3.29 18.12
CA VAL A 323 -6.35 -3.41 16.68
C VAL A 323 -5.30 -2.60 15.93
N ALA A 324 -4.54 -3.25 15.05
CA ALA A 324 -3.52 -2.58 14.25
C ALA A 324 -4.09 -2.24 12.86
N MET A 325 -4.46 -0.98 12.67
CA MET A 325 -5.09 -0.45 11.46
C MET A 325 -4.10 0.24 10.52
N THR A 326 -2.91 -0.32 10.33
CA THR A 326 -1.76 0.33 9.67
C THR A 326 -2.08 0.89 8.30
N ARG A 327 -2.62 0.07 7.37
CA ARG A 327 -2.97 0.56 6.02
C ARG A 327 -4.15 1.52 6.02
N ALA A 328 -5.07 1.40 6.97
CA ALA A 328 -6.13 2.37 7.14
C ALA A 328 -5.56 3.73 7.58
N HIS A 329 -4.58 3.79 8.50
CA HIS A 329 -3.88 5.02 8.87
C HIS A 329 -3.03 5.61 7.74
N ILE A 330 -2.53 4.78 6.80
CA ILE A 330 -1.89 5.26 5.57
C ILE A 330 -2.92 6.00 4.68
N ALA A 331 -4.13 5.46 4.57
CA ALA A 331 -5.21 6.09 3.84
C ALA A 331 -5.76 7.32 4.56
N ASP A 332 -5.89 7.26 5.88
CA ASP A 332 -6.38 8.36 6.71
C ASP A 332 -5.70 8.38 8.09
N PRO A 333 -4.68 9.20 8.31
CA PRO A 333 -4.02 9.27 9.61
C PRO A 333 -4.93 9.81 10.74
N ASN A 334 -6.05 10.47 10.39
CA ASN A 334 -6.95 11.10 11.35
C ASN A 334 -8.14 10.22 11.78
N ILE A 335 -8.06 8.91 11.62
CA ILE A 335 -9.16 7.97 11.92
C ILE A 335 -9.70 8.21 13.33
N VAL A 336 -8.84 8.14 14.34
CA VAL A 336 -9.25 8.24 15.76
C VAL A 336 -9.89 9.59 16.06
N ALA A 337 -9.28 10.68 15.60
CA ALA A 337 -9.83 12.02 15.78
C ALA A 337 -11.21 12.19 15.08
N LYS A 338 -11.44 11.53 13.95
CA LYS A 338 -12.73 11.53 13.26
C LYS A 338 -13.79 10.75 14.02
N ILE A 339 -13.46 9.58 14.57
CA ILE A 339 -14.37 8.80 15.43
C ILE A 339 -14.79 9.64 16.65
N GLN A 340 -13.84 10.27 17.33
CA GLN A 340 -14.10 11.10 18.52
C GLN A 340 -15.05 12.29 18.24
N ARG A 341 -15.02 12.83 17.01
CA ARG A 341 -15.92 13.93 16.59
C ARG A 341 -17.25 13.46 16.01
N GLY A 342 -17.47 12.15 15.84
CA GLY A 342 -18.63 11.59 15.15
C GLY A 342 -18.58 11.71 13.62
N ASP A 343 -17.40 11.98 13.08
CA ASP A 343 -17.16 12.18 11.63
C ASP A 343 -16.74 10.88 10.91
N GLU A 344 -17.20 9.73 11.36
CA GLU A 344 -16.77 8.43 10.83
C GLU A 344 -17.02 8.29 9.33
N HIS A 345 -18.12 8.86 8.84
CA HIS A 345 -18.48 8.87 7.41
C HIS A 345 -17.46 9.63 6.53
N ARG A 346 -16.58 10.44 7.13
CA ARG A 346 -15.50 11.17 6.48
C ARG A 346 -14.14 10.45 6.51
N ILE A 347 -14.06 9.26 7.13
CA ILE A 347 -12.82 8.48 7.11
C ILE A 347 -12.55 7.98 5.69
N ARG A 348 -11.34 8.23 5.17
CA ARG A 348 -10.90 7.66 3.89
C ARG A 348 -10.68 6.16 4.04
N PRO A 349 -11.44 5.31 3.36
CA PRO A 349 -11.29 3.86 3.50
C PRO A 349 -10.01 3.35 2.85
N CYS A 350 -9.39 2.34 3.43
CA CYS A 350 -8.33 1.59 2.78
C CYS A 350 -8.94 0.55 1.85
N VAL A 351 -8.67 0.63 0.56
CA VAL A 351 -9.20 -0.29 -0.46
C VAL A 351 -8.37 -1.58 -0.62
N GLY A 352 -7.26 -1.72 0.10
CA GLY A 352 -6.44 -2.93 0.04
C GLY A 352 -5.66 -3.13 -1.27
N ALA A 353 -5.49 -2.11 -2.09
CA ALA A 353 -4.76 -2.18 -3.37
C ALA A 353 -3.25 -2.44 -3.22
N SER A 354 -2.73 -2.46 -2.00
CA SER A 354 -1.33 -2.78 -1.69
C SER A 354 -0.26 -1.88 -2.33
N VAL A 355 -0.64 -0.78 -2.98
CA VAL A 355 0.28 0.19 -3.61
C VAL A 355 1.24 0.82 -2.58
N CYS A 356 0.81 0.91 -1.31
CA CYS A 356 1.64 1.39 -0.21
C CYS A 356 2.80 0.44 0.16
N MET A 357 2.81 -0.77 -0.36
CA MET A 357 3.88 -1.75 -0.20
C MET A 357 4.81 -1.81 -1.43
N GLY A 358 4.75 -0.81 -2.32
CA GLY A 358 5.65 -0.68 -3.45
C GLY A 358 7.08 -0.33 -3.01
N GLU A 359 8.03 -0.62 -3.87
CA GLU A 359 9.45 -0.78 -3.56
C GLU A 359 10.19 0.48 -3.08
N GLN A 360 9.73 1.69 -3.40
CA GLN A 360 10.55 2.89 -3.15
C GLN A 360 10.02 3.81 -2.05
N ARG A 361 8.70 3.98 -1.95
CA ARG A 361 8.04 4.85 -0.96
C ARG A 361 6.59 4.43 -0.75
N PRO A 362 6.04 4.57 0.45
CA PRO A 362 4.63 4.33 0.65
C PRO A 362 3.84 5.33 -0.20
N THR A 363 2.94 4.80 -1.00
CA THR A 363 2.05 5.58 -1.85
C THR A 363 0.63 5.09 -1.64
N CYS A 364 -0.34 5.98 -1.54
CA CYS A 364 -1.73 5.60 -1.39
C CYS A 364 -2.57 6.18 -2.54
N MET A 365 -3.43 5.35 -3.14
CA MET A 365 -4.38 5.83 -4.15
C MET A 365 -5.39 6.82 -3.58
N HIS A 366 -5.69 6.73 -2.30
CA HIS A 366 -6.69 7.55 -1.63
C HIS A 366 -6.10 8.82 -1.01
N ASN A 367 -4.86 8.73 -0.51
CA ASN A 367 -4.18 9.78 0.20
C ASN A 367 -2.88 10.18 -0.52
N PRO A 368 -2.91 11.21 -1.36
CA PRO A 368 -1.75 11.60 -2.14
C PRO A 368 -0.60 12.20 -1.30
N ALA A 369 -0.84 12.59 -0.04
CA ALA A 369 0.17 13.11 0.86
C ALA A 369 1.02 12.00 1.51
N THR A 370 0.58 10.74 1.47
CA THR A 370 1.28 9.60 2.08
C THR A 370 2.73 9.49 1.61
N GLY A 371 3.67 9.38 2.57
CA GLY A 371 5.11 9.30 2.33
C GLY A 371 5.74 10.63 1.88
N ARG A 372 4.98 11.74 1.94
CA ARG A 372 5.38 13.08 1.49
C ARG A 372 5.09 14.16 2.52
N GLU A 373 4.77 13.78 3.76
CA GLU A 373 4.28 14.63 4.85
C GLU A 373 5.24 15.77 5.20
N ARG A 374 6.52 15.63 4.88
CA ARG A 374 7.50 16.71 5.03
C ARG A 374 7.17 17.93 4.16
N TYR A 375 6.61 17.71 2.96
CA TYR A 375 6.38 18.75 1.95
C TYR A 375 4.88 18.99 1.69
N TRP A 376 4.06 17.95 1.84
CA TRP A 376 2.65 17.94 1.50
C TRP A 376 1.82 17.57 2.73
N PRO A 377 1.01 18.51 3.25
CA PRO A 377 0.30 18.30 4.50
C PRO A 377 -0.85 17.31 4.34
N GLN A 378 -1.10 16.55 5.39
CA GLN A 378 -2.28 15.70 5.49
C GLN A 378 -3.57 16.50 5.65
N LYS A 379 -3.49 17.67 6.33
CA LYS A 379 -4.61 18.57 6.54
C LYS A 379 -4.50 19.77 5.58
N ILE A 380 -5.48 19.92 4.73
CA ILE A 380 -5.59 21.08 3.85
C ILE A 380 -6.09 22.29 4.68
N LYS A 381 -5.34 23.37 4.67
CA LYS A 381 -5.69 24.62 5.36
C LYS A 381 -6.45 25.54 4.41
N ARG A 382 -7.40 26.30 4.94
CA ARG A 382 -8.03 27.39 4.16
C ARG A 382 -6.97 28.35 3.65
N SER A 383 -7.20 28.88 2.45
CA SER A 383 -6.35 29.92 1.87
C SER A 383 -6.47 31.23 2.66
N ASN A 384 -5.34 31.93 2.82
CA ASN A 384 -5.36 33.31 3.31
C ASN A 384 -5.57 34.31 2.17
N GLU A 385 -5.51 33.85 0.91
CA GLU A 385 -5.79 34.65 -0.28
C GLU A 385 -7.31 34.83 -0.47
N PRO A 386 -7.74 35.83 -1.25
CA PRO A 386 -9.15 35.99 -1.61
C PRO A 386 -9.73 34.70 -2.21
N GLN A 387 -11.01 34.48 -1.91
CA GLN A 387 -11.75 33.37 -2.50
C GLN A 387 -11.73 33.47 -4.03
N LYS A 388 -11.38 32.39 -4.71
CA LYS A 388 -11.40 32.27 -6.17
C LYS A 388 -12.58 31.41 -6.61
N LYS A 389 -13.10 31.69 -7.80
CA LYS A 389 -14.00 30.77 -8.50
C LYS A 389 -13.18 29.83 -9.38
N ILE A 390 -13.28 28.54 -9.11
CA ILE A 390 -12.51 27.49 -9.78
C ILE A 390 -13.47 26.59 -10.55
N VAL A 391 -13.22 26.44 -11.84
CA VAL A 391 -13.94 25.49 -12.69
C VAL A 391 -13.06 24.27 -12.91
N VAL A 392 -13.57 23.08 -12.57
CA VAL A 392 -12.95 21.80 -12.85
C VAL A 392 -13.76 21.08 -13.93
N VAL A 393 -13.10 20.61 -14.99
CA VAL A 393 -13.76 19.89 -16.09
C VAL A 393 -13.29 18.45 -16.10
N GLY A 394 -14.23 17.53 -15.83
CA GLY A 394 -14.02 16.09 -15.70
C GLY A 394 -14.12 15.60 -14.26
N GLY A 395 -15.05 14.69 -14.01
CA GLY A 395 -15.35 14.10 -12.69
C GLY A 395 -14.63 12.76 -12.45
N GLY A 396 -13.49 12.53 -13.09
CA GLY A 396 -12.59 11.41 -12.81
C GLY A 396 -11.77 11.64 -11.52
N PRO A 397 -10.86 10.70 -11.16
CA PRO A 397 -10.07 10.78 -9.92
C PRO A 397 -9.36 12.12 -9.73
N ALA A 398 -8.68 12.62 -10.76
CA ALA A 398 -7.95 13.89 -10.71
C ALA A 398 -8.88 15.07 -10.43
N GLY A 399 -10.01 15.16 -11.17
CA GLY A 399 -10.95 16.26 -11.03
C GLY A 399 -11.71 16.24 -9.70
N LEU A 400 -12.10 15.05 -9.22
CA LEU A 400 -12.73 14.89 -7.91
C LEU A 400 -11.82 15.38 -6.78
N GLU A 401 -10.54 15.01 -6.82
CA GLU A 401 -9.57 15.42 -5.81
C GLU A 401 -9.23 16.91 -5.93
N ALA A 402 -9.12 17.45 -7.15
CA ALA A 402 -8.89 18.87 -7.38
C ALA A 402 -10.06 19.72 -6.84
N ALA A 403 -11.29 19.32 -7.14
CA ALA A 403 -12.49 19.99 -6.64
C ALA A 403 -12.56 19.96 -5.10
N ARG A 404 -12.28 18.78 -4.50
CA ARG A 404 -12.26 18.63 -3.04
C ARG A 404 -11.22 19.53 -2.38
N ILE A 405 -9.97 19.51 -2.85
CA ILE A 405 -8.90 20.29 -2.24
C ILE A 405 -9.17 21.78 -2.41
N SER A 406 -9.61 22.22 -3.59
CA SER A 406 -9.94 23.63 -3.85
C SER A 406 -11.06 24.13 -2.94
N ALA A 407 -12.12 23.35 -2.75
CA ALA A 407 -13.22 23.68 -1.86
C ALA A 407 -12.79 23.68 -0.38
N GLU A 408 -11.98 22.72 0.06
CA GLU A 408 -11.44 22.66 1.42
C GLU A 408 -10.53 23.87 1.72
N ARG A 409 -9.84 24.41 0.72
CA ARG A 409 -9.11 25.68 0.81
C ARG A 409 -10.02 26.92 0.90
N GLY A 410 -11.32 26.77 0.67
CA GLY A 410 -12.32 27.83 0.80
C GLY A 410 -12.67 28.54 -0.50
N HIS A 411 -12.31 27.96 -1.66
CA HIS A 411 -12.69 28.49 -2.96
C HIS A 411 -14.11 28.06 -3.36
N GLU A 412 -14.75 28.84 -4.24
CA GLU A 412 -16.00 28.46 -4.92
C GLU A 412 -15.66 27.51 -6.06
N VAL A 413 -16.25 26.31 -6.08
CA VAL A 413 -15.90 25.28 -7.06
C VAL A 413 -17.12 24.82 -7.84
N VAL A 414 -17.00 24.84 -9.19
CA VAL A 414 -17.94 24.21 -10.12
C VAL A 414 -17.21 23.04 -10.80
N LEU A 415 -17.81 21.84 -10.75
CA LEU A 415 -17.32 20.65 -11.40
C LEU A 415 -18.28 20.23 -12.53
N PHE A 416 -17.80 20.22 -13.77
CA PHE A 416 -18.52 19.68 -14.92
C PHE A 416 -18.11 18.23 -15.21
N GLU A 417 -19.09 17.36 -15.45
CA GLU A 417 -18.90 15.99 -15.87
C GLU A 417 -19.85 15.68 -17.04
N ALA A 418 -19.28 15.14 -18.12
CA ALA A 418 -20.02 14.82 -19.34
C ALA A 418 -20.98 13.64 -19.16
N SER A 419 -20.62 12.68 -18.31
CA SER A 419 -21.46 11.50 -18.05
C SER A 419 -22.49 11.76 -16.94
N SER A 420 -23.43 10.80 -16.78
CA SER A 420 -24.45 10.83 -15.72
C SER A 420 -23.89 10.46 -14.34
N ALA A 421 -22.61 10.09 -14.22
CA ALA A 421 -22.02 9.65 -12.96
C ALA A 421 -20.54 10.00 -12.85
N LEU A 422 -20.13 10.40 -11.63
CA LEU A 422 -18.74 10.68 -11.28
C LEU A 422 -17.89 9.39 -11.22
N GLY A 423 -16.58 9.53 -11.39
CA GLY A 423 -15.60 8.47 -11.23
C GLY A 423 -14.73 8.17 -12.46
N GLY A 424 -15.16 8.60 -13.66
CA GLY A 424 -14.41 8.38 -14.91
C GLY A 424 -13.99 6.93 -15.11
N GLN A 425 -12.77 6.69 -15.58
CA GLN A 425 -12.22 5.36 -15.83
C GLN A 425 -12.20 4.44 -14.58
N LEU A 426 -12.16 5.00 -13.38
CA LEU A 426 -12.15 4.20 -12.14
C LEU A 426 -13.42 3.35 -12.00
N ARG A 427 -14.56 3.76 -12.56
CA ARG A 427 -15.80 2.96 -12.57
C ARG A 427 -15.63 1.63 -13.31
N MET A 428 -14.81 1.58 -14.35
CA MET A 428 -14.54 0.32 -15.05
C MET A 428 -13.71 -0.63 -14.17
N ALA A 429 -12.76 -0.10 -13.41
CA ALA A 429 -11.98 -0.90 -12.47
C ALA A 429 -12.85 -1.54 -11.37
N THR A 430 -13.93 -0.87 -10.94
CA THR A 430 -14.85 -1.38 -9.90
C THR A 430 -15.78 -2.49 -10.41
N GLY A 431 -15.90 -2.67 -11.71
CA GLY A 431 -16.68 -3.75 -12.33
C GLY A 431 -16.06 -5.15 -12.16
N VAL A 432 -14.82 -5.24 -11.73
CA VAL A 432 -14.12 -6.50 -11.41
C VAL A 432 -14.41 -6.87 -9.95
N GLU A 433 -14.99 -8.04 -9.70
CA GLU A 433 -15.51 -8.44 -8.37
C GLU A 433 -14.49 -8.27 -7.25
N TRP A 434 -13.27 -8.76 -7.41
CA TRP A 434 -12.25 -8.66 -6.37
C TRP A 434 -11.65 -7.26 -6.21
N ARG A 435 -12.04 -6.29 -7.07
CA ARG A 435 -11.60 -4.88 -7.06
C ARG A 435 -12.75 -3.92 -6.74
N LYS A 436 -13.92 -4.41 -6.41
CA LYS A 436 -15.12 -3.59 -6.12
C LYS A 436 -14.90 -2.57 -5.00
N ASP A 437 -14.03 -2.85 -4.02
CA ASP A 437 -13.71 -1.94 -2.93
C ASP A 437 -13.14 -0.59 -3.42
N MET A 438 -12.61 -0.53 -4.66
CA MET A 438 -12.19 0.72 -5.30
C MET A 438 -13.34 1.71 -5.51
N GLN A 439 -14.60 1.26 -5.50
CA GLN A 439 -15.76 2.14 -5.56
C GLN A 439 -15.74 3.17 -4.42
N SER A 440 -15.22 2.81 -3.27
CA SER A 440 -15.10 3.72 -2.11
C SER A 440 -14.22 4.94 -2.36
N LEU A 441 -13.26 4.90 -3.32
CA LEU A 441 -12.52 6.09 -3.72
C LEU A 441 -13.43 7.16 -4.34
N ILE A 442 -14.42 6.72 -5.11
CA ILE A 442 -15.41 7.59 -5.75
C ILE A 442 -16.42 8.08 -4.71
N ASP A 443 -17.00 7.16 -3.94
CA ASP A 443 -18.11 7.46 -3.02
C ASP A 443 -17.66 8.38 -1.89
N TRP A 444 -16.47 8.17 -1.34
CA TRP A 444 -15.91 9.07 -0.34
C TRP A 444 -15.76 10.51 -0.89
N ARG A 445 -15.24 10.66 -2.13
CA ARG A 445 -15.09 11.98 -2.73
C ARG A 445 -16.41 12.63 -3.05
N LYS A 446 -17.40 11.88 -3.53
CA LYS A 446 -18.76 12.40 -3.73
C LYS A 446 -19.33 12.98 -2.42
N ASN A 447 -19.17 12.25 -1.33
CA ASN A 447 -19.61 12.71 -0.02
C ASN A 447 -18.86 13.97 0.44
N GLU A 448 -17.52 14.02 0.28
CA GLU A 448 -16.73 15.20 0.62
C GLU A 448 -17.11 16.42 -0.23
N LEU A 449 -17.34 16.25 -1.55
CA LEU A 449 -17.80 17.34 -2.41
C LEU A 449 -19.16 17.90 -1.95
N ALA A 450 -20.08 17.02 -1.55
CA ALA A 450 -21.38 17.45 -1.00
C ALA A 450 -21.22 18.21 0.32
N VAL A 451 -20.40 17.70 1.26
CA VAL A 451 -20.11 18.36 2.54
C VAL A 451 -19.45 19.74 2.34
N LEU A 452 -18.58 19.86 1.34
CA LEU A 452 -17.85 21.09 1.02
C LEU A 452 -18.64 22.07 0.16
N GLY A 453 -19.85 21.72 -0.29
CA GLY A 453 -20.73 22.57 -1.08
C GLY A 453 -20.25 22.80 -2.52
N VAL A 454 -19.54 21.84 -3.11
CA VAL A 454 -19.13 21.90 -4.52
C VAL A 454 -20.33 21.79 -5.44
N ASN A 455 -20.45 22.70 -6.42
CA ASN A 455 -21.49 22.67 -7.44
C ASN A 455 -21.14 21.66 -8.53
N VAL A 456 -21.68 20.45 -8.39
CA VAL A 456 -21.44 19.35 -9.35
C VAL A 456 -22.53 19.34 -10.41
N ARG A 457 -22.14 19.41 -11.69
CA ARG A 457 -23.03 19.42 -12.85
C ARG A 457 -22.74 18.23 -13.77
N LEU A 458 -23.62 17.26 -13.73
CA LEU A 458 -23.54 16.04 -14.55
C LEU A 458 -24.24 16.22 -15.89
N ASN A 459 -23.96 15.33 -16.85
CA ASN A 459 -24.50 15.33 -18.21
C ASN A 459 -24.21 16.62 -18.99
N ILE A 460 -23.07 17.26 -18.70
CA ILE A 460 -22.64 18.48 -19.38
C ILE A 460 -21.26 18.24 -19.99
N LEU A 461 -21.22 18.07 -21.30
CA LEU A 461 -19.97 18.16 -22.08
C LEU A 461 -19.57 19.63 -22.14
N ALA A 462 -18.71 20.06 -21.23
CA ALA A 462 -18.32 21.46 -21.13
C ALA A 462 -17.41 21.86 -22.30
N GLU A 463 -17.87 22.81 -23.08
CA GLU A 463 -17.10 23.52 -24.10
C GLU A 463 -16.55 24.85 -23.58
N ALA A 464 -15.73 25.53 -24.38
CA ALA A 464 -15.09 26.79 -23.98
C ALA A 464 -16.10 27.82 -23.47
N ASP A 465 -17.20 28.04 -24.17
CA ASP A 465 -18.25 29.01 -23.78
C ASP A 465 -18.93 28.60 -22.47
N THR A 466 -19.17 27.31 -22.26
CA THR A 466 -19.74 26.78 -20.99
C THR A 466 -18.83 27.13 -19.82
N VAL A 467 -17.52 26.95 -19.98
CA VAL A 467 -16.51 27.23 -18.95
C VAL A 467 -16.40 28.75 -18.71
N LEU A 468 -16.33 29.56 -19.78
CA LEU A 468 -16.16 31.01 -19.69
C LEU A 468 -17.39 31.73 -19.13
N THR A 469 -18.59 31.19 -19.33
CA THR A 469 -19.84 31.70 -18.74
C THR A 469 -19.79 31.69 -17.20
N GLU A 470 -19.02 30.80 -16.59
CA GLU A 470 -18.80 30.77 -15.15
C GLU A 470 -17.87 31.90 -14.65
N THR A 471 -17.24 32.66 -15.52
CA THR A 471 -16.26 33.71 -15.18
C THR A 471 -15.18 33.24 -14.16
N PRO A 472 -14.49 32.11 -14.41
CA PRO A 472 -13.54 31.54 -13.46
C PRO A 472 -12.25 32.36 -13.37
N GLN A 473 -11.61 32.37 -12.19
CA GLN A 473 -10.21 32.79 -12.06
C GLN A 473 -9.23 31.65 -12.33
N VAL A 474 -9.67 30.39 -12.13
CA VAL A 474 -8.85 29.20 -12.42
C VAL A 474 -9.69 28.14 -13.11
N VAL A 475 -9.14 27.55 -14.17
CA VAL A 475 -9.72 26.40 -14.88
C VAL A 475 -8.76 25.22 -14.79
N ILE A 476 -9.28 24.07 -14.37
CA ILE A 476 -8.52 22.81 -14.26
C ILE A 476 -9.15 21.78 -15.18
N ILE A 477 -8.42 21.40 -16.23
CA ILE A 477 -8.82 20.36 -17.17
C ILE A 477 -8.37 19.00 -16.62
N ALA A 478 -9.35 18.14 -16.32
CA ALA A 478 -9.18 16.80 -15.78
C ALA A 478 -10.03 15.77 -16.57
N THR A 479 -10.18 16.03 -17.87
CA THR A 479 -11.02 15.28 -18.82
C THR A 479 -10.56 13.84 -19.06
N GLY A 480 -9.37 13.47 -18.55
CA GLY A 480 -8.85 12.12 -18.67
C GLY A 480 -8.28 11.80 -20.06
N GLY A 481 -8.34 10.56 -20.44
CA GLY A 481 -7.90 10.05 -21.74
C GLY A 481 -8.84 8.99 -22.28
N VAL A 482 -8.68 8.64 -23.54
CA VAL A 482 -9.39 7.55 -24.25
C VAL A 482 -8.37 6.53 -24.74
N PRO A 483 -8.76 5.26 -24.97
CA PRO A 483 -7.85 4.25 -25.50
C PRO A 483 -7.14 4.71 -26.78
N GLY A 484 -5.83 4.49 -26.85
CA GLY A 484 -5.00 4.92 -27.97
C GLY A 484 -4.27 3.75 -28.61
N THR A 485 -4.52 3.52 -29.90
CA THR A 485 -3.90 2.44 -30.67
C THR A 485 -3.18 2.94 -31.93
N GLY A 486 -3.02 4.27 -32.05
CA GLY A 486 -2.60 4.94 -33.31
C GLY A 486 -1.23 4.54 -33.88
N TRP A 487 -0.38 3.81 -33.14
CA TRP A 487 0.89 3.28 -33.65
C TRP A 487 0.78 1.85 -34.22
N ILE A 488 -0.38 1.21 -34.14
CA ILE A 488 -0.66 -0.09 -34.73
C ILE A 488 -1.22 0.14 -36.16
N GLU A 489 -0.60 -0.43 -37.17
CA GLU A 489 -1.15 -0.41 -38.52
C GLU A 489 -2.47 -1.18 -38.58
N GLY A 490 -3.57 -0.57 -38.99
CA GLY A 490 -4.91 -1.15 -38.98
C GLY A 490 -5.57 -1.12 -37.57
N ALA A 491 -5.19 -0.13 -36.75
CA ALA A 491 -5.74 0.06 -35.42
C ALA A 491 -7.27 0.18 -35.38
N GLU A 492 -7.87 0.70 -36.45
CA GLU A 492 -9.32 0.84 -36.63
C GLU A 492 -10.06 -0.51 -36.69
N LEU A 493 -9.33 -1.60 -36.92
CA LEU A 493 -9.87 -2.97 -36.88
C LEU A 493 -9.80 -3.60 -35.50
N CYS A 494 -9.13 -2.96 -34.56
CA CYS A 494 -9.06 -3.41 -33.18
C CYS A 494 -10.33 -3.00 -32.42
N THR A 495 -10.82 -3.90 -31.58
CA THR A 495 -11.93 -3.61 -30.66
C THR A 495 -11.43 -2.75 -29.49
N ASP A 496 -12.22 -1.74 -29.14
CA ASP A 496 -11.95 -0.90 -27.97
C ASP A 496 -12.00 -1.73 -26.68
N PRO A 497 -10.93 -1.71 -25.85
CA PRO A 497 -10.91 -2.43 -24.58
C PRO A 497 -12.02 -1.99 -23.61
N TRP A 498 -12.46 -0.73 -23.65
CA TRP A 498 -13.52 -0.24 -22.77
C TRP A 498 -14.89 -0.78 -23.13
N ASP A 499 -15.18 -0.98 -24.43
CA ASP A 499 -16.43 -1.59 -24.88
C ASP A 499 -16.56 -3.03 -24.35
N VAL A 500 -15.45 -3.76 -24.28
CA VAL A 500 -15.42 -5.10 -23.70
C VAL A 500 -15.61 -5.07 -22.18
N ILE A 501 -14.88 -4.20 -21.48
CA ILE A 501 -14.96 -4.09 -20.01
C ILE A 501 -16.36 -3.63 -19.57
N THR A 502 -16.96 -2.68 -20.29
CA THR A 502 -18.32 -2.18 -20.00
C THR A 502 -19.41 -3.12 -20.49
N LYS A 503 -19.05 -4.22 -21.16
CA LYS A 503 -19.96 -5.21 -21.76
C LYS A 503 -20.84 -4.65 -22.89
N ALA A 504 -20.45 -3.53 -23.49
CA ALA A 504 -21.06 -2.99 -24.70
C ALA A 504 -20.80 -3.91 -25.91
N PHE A 505 -19.64 -4.58 -25.89
CA PHE A 505 -19.30 -5.61 -26.87
C PHE A 505 -18.87 -6.91 -26.19
N LYS A 506 -19.34 -8.05 -26.71
CA LYS A 506 -19.02 -9.39 -26.19
C LYS A 506 -18.22 -10.17 -27.22
N PRO A 507 -16.87 -10.27 -27.07
CA PRO A 507 -16.02 -11.00 -28.00
C PRO A 507 -16.37 -12.50 -28.05
N THR A 508 -16.40 -13.07 -29.25
CA THR A 508 -16.59 -14.51 -29.52
C THR A 508 -15.61 -14.97 -30.60
N GLY A 509 -15.52 -16.27 -30.85
CA GLY A 509 -14.58 -16.80 -31.83
C GLY A 509 -13.15 -16.84 -31.32
N ARG A 510 -12.19 -16.68 -32.22
CA ARG A 510 -10.76 -16.62 -31.93
C ARG A 510 -10.41 -15.21 -31.50
N VAL A 511 -10.07 -15.01 -30.25
CA VAL A 511 -9.78 -13.67 -29.69
C VAL A 511 -8.28 -13.53 -29.39
N ILE A 512 -7.70 -12.43 -29.83
CA ILE A 512 -6.36 -12.00 -29.43
C ILE A 512 -6.49 -10.78 -28.53
N ILE A 513 -5.88 -10.83 -27.35
CA ILE A 513 -5.68 -9.67 -26.47
C ILE A 513 -4.21 -9.29 -26.53
N PHE A 514 -3.93 -8.04 -26.80
CA PHE A 514 -2.60 -7.45 -26.71
C PHE A 514 -2.56 -6.51 -25.50
N ASP A 515 -1.75 -6.88 -24.50
CA ASP A 515 -1.45 -6.07 -23.31
C ASP A 515 -0.14 -5.33 -23.52
N GLY A 516 -0.24 -4.08 -23.94
CA GLY A 516 0.88 -3.17 -24.12
C GLY A 516 1.20 -2.32 -22.88
N THR A 517 0.50 -2.53 -21.75
CA THR A 517 0.61 -1.68 -20.55
C THR A 517 1.14 -2.38 -19.32
N GLY A 518 1.03 -3.70 -19.24
CA GLY A 518 1.39 -4.47 -18.05
C GLY A 518 0.57 -4.13 -16.81
N ARG A 519 -0.63 -3.56 -16.98
CA ARG A 519 -1.51 -3.08 -15.91
C ARG A 519 -2.74 -3.97 -15.73
N HIS A 520 -3.83 -3.42 -15.16
CA HIS A 520 -5.05 -4.18 -14.87
C HIS A 520 -5.96 -4.41 -16.08
N VAL A 521 -5.87 -3.58 -17.13
CA VAL A 521 -6.82 -3.61 -18.26
C VAL A 521 -6.70 -4.93 -19.01
N GLY A 522 -5.50 -5.30 -19.48
CA GLY A 522 -5.26 -6.54 -20.21
C GLY A 522 -5.78 -7.78 -19.47
N PRO A 523 -5.40 -8.03 -18.20
CA PRO A 523 -5.93 -9.16 -17.45
C PRO A 523 -7.44 -9.12 -17.20
N THR A 524 -8.02 -7.94 -17.03
CA THR A 524 -9.49 -7.77 -16.91
C THR A 524 -10.19 -8.20 -18.20
N LEU A 525 -9.65 -7.82 -19.36
CA LEU A 525 -10.16 -8.26 -20.67
C LEU A 525 -10.14 -9.78 -20.78
N ALA A 526 -9.02 -10.41 -20.37
CA ALA A 526 -8.91 -11.87 -20.41
C ALA A 526 -9.98 -12.57 -19.57
N GLU A 527 -10.30 -12.06 -18.36
CA GLU A 527 -11.41 -12.57 -17.54
C GLU A 527 -12.78 -12.42 -18.23
N HIS A 528 -13.04 -11.28 -18.88
CA HIS A 528 -14.31 -11.03 -19.54
C HIS A 528 -14.50 -11.89 -20.80
N VAL A 529 -13.40 -12.20 -21.48
CA VAL A 529 -13.40 -12.98 -22.72
C VAL A 529 -13.37 -14.49 -22.45
N HIS A 530 -12.72 -14.92 -21.36
CA HIS A 530 -12.61 -16.32 -20.99
C HIS A 530 -13.97 -16.98 -20.84
N GLY A 531 -14.18 -18.12 -21.49
CA GLY A 531 -15.43 -18.85 -21.51
C GLY A 531 -16.46 -18.39 -22.57
N ASN A 532 -16.20 -17.27 -23.29
CA ASN A 532 -17.01 -16.84 -24.43
C ASN A 532 -16.30 -17.05 -25.76
N ALA A 533 -14.96 -16.94 -25.79
CA ALA A 533 -14.13 -17.17 -26.95
C ALA A 533 -13.96 -18.66 -27.24
N SER A 534 -13.89 -19.05 -28.51
CA SER A 534 -13.52 -20.42 -28.91
C SER A 534 -12.04 -20.70 -28.66
N SER A 535 -11.21 -19.65 -28.74
CA SER A 535 -9.81 -19.64 -28.29
C SER A 535 -9.39 -18.25 -27.88
N LEU A 536 -8.48 -18.17 -26.89
CA LEU A 536 -7.91 -16.92 -26.40
C LEU A 536 -6.39 -16.96 -26.48
N THR A 537 -5.80 -16.01 -27.22
CA THR A 537 -4.37 -15.76 -27.24
C THR A 537 -4.10 -14.45 -26.50
N TYR A 538 -3.30 -14.50 -25.45
CA TYR A 538 -2.89 -13.33 -24.68
C TYR A 538 -1.43 -12.99 -24.99
N LEU A 539 -1.21 -11.82 -25.59
CA LEU A 539 0.12 -11.27 -25.95
C LEU A 539 0.45 -10.14 -24.99
N MET A 540 1.68 -10.05 -24.56
CA MET A 540 2.14 -8.95 -23.70
C MET A 540 3.55 -8.51 -24.09
N VAL A 541 3.85 -7.23 -23.89
CA VAL A 541 5.19 -6.67 -24.14
C VAL A 541 6.20 -7.09 -23.08
N ASP A 542 5.75 -7.39 -21.88
CA ASP A 542 6.57 -7.71 -20.73
C ASP A 542 6.95 -9.20 -20.68
N ASP A 543 7.98 -9.51 -19.90
CA ASP A 543 8.44 -10.86 -19.56
C ASP A 543 7.54 -11.56 -18.53
N ILE A 544 6.80 -10.77 -17.73
CA ILE A 544 5.89 -11.26 -16.69
C ILE A 544 4.54 -10.55 -16.74
N LEU A 545 3.46 -11.29 -16.52
CA LEU A 545 2.10 -10.77 -16.48
C LEU A 545 1.95 -9.66 -15.42
N SER A 546 1.38 -8.52 -15.82
CA SER A 546 1.08 -7.38 -14.95
C SER A 546 2.33 -6.78 -14.26
N LYS A 547 3.42 -6.60 -15.00
CA LYS A 547 4.72 -6.13 -14.52
C LYS A 547 4.66 -4.77 -13.80
N GLU A 548 3.79 -3.86 -14.27
CA GLU A 548 3.61 -2.52 -13.72
C GLU A 548 2.84 -2.51 -12.38
N LEU A 549 2.33 -3.65 -11.93
CA LEU A 549 1.63 -3.77 -10.66
C LEU A 549 2.56 -4.19 -9.53
N THR A 550 2.21 -3.80 -8.31
CA THR A 550 2.90 -4.30 -7.12
C THR A 550 2.76 -5.83 -7.03
N TYR A 551 3.69 -6.49 -6.37
CA TYR A 551 3.66 -7.95 -6.22
C TYR A 551 2.32 -8.47 -5.66
N GLY A 552 1.70 -7.69 -4.77
CA GLY A 552 0.43 -8.08 -4.12
C GLY A 552 -0.76 -8.16 -5.08
N GLU A 553 -0.79 -7.34 -6.13
CA GLU A 553 -1.83 -7.40 -7.17
C GLU A 553 -1.42 -8.31 -8.33
N ARG A 554 -0.14 -8.26 -8.72
CA ARG A 554 0.43 -9.09 -9.77
C ARG A 554 0.24 -10.58 -9.51
N ILE A 555 0.51 -11.05 -8.29
CA ILE A 555 0.35 -12.47 -7.94
C ILE A 555 -1.10 -12.93 -8.04
N ILE A 556 -2.08 -12.07 -7.75
CA ILE A 556 -3.50 -12.40 -7.88
C ILE A 556 -3.87 -12.64 -9.33
N TRP A 557 -3.44 -11.75 -10.26
CA TRP A 557 -3.66 -11.97 -11.69
C TRP A 557 -3.01 -13.26 -12.18
N ARG A 558 -1.77 -13.54 -11.77
CA ARG A 558 -1.07 -14.78 -12.11
C ARG A 558 -1.81 -16.03 -11.63
N GLN A 559 -2.36 -16.00 -10.41
CA GLN A 559 -3.18 -17.10 -9.89
C GLN A 559 -4.48 -17.28 -10.68
N ARG A 560 -5.13 -16.18 -11.08
CA ARG A 560 -6.37 -16.22 -11.87
C ARG A 560 -6.12 -16.78 -13.26
N PHE A 561 -5.05 -16.35 -13.93
CA PHE A 561 -4.65 -16.90 -15.23
C PHE A 561 -4.33 -18.38 -15.15
N ALA A 562 -3.61 -18.82 -14.13
CA ALA A 562 -3.34 -20.24 -13.91
C ALA A 562 -4.63 -21.05 -13.72
N LYS A 563 -5.61 -20.53 -12.96
CA LYS A 563 -6.94 -21.17 -12.78
C LYS A 563 -7.76 -21.22 -14.06
N MET A 564 -7.65 -20.22 -14.90
CA MET A 564 -8.32 -20.17 -16.22
C MET A 564 -7.58 -20.97 -17.30
N GLY A 565 -6.37 -21.47 -17.04
CA GLY A 565 -5.55 -22.14 -18.04
C GLY A 565 -5.03 -21.21 -19.14
N ILE A 566 -4.94 -19.90 -18.87
CA ILE A 566 -4.43 -18.92 -19.83
C ILE A 566 -2.89 -18.84 -19.68
N HIS A 567 -2.19 -19.04 -20.79
CA HIS A 567 -0.73 -18.96 -20.87
C HIS A 567 -0.31 -17.71 -21.68
N PRO A 568 0.09 -16.62 -21.01
CA PRO A 568 0.51 -15.41 -21.71
C PRO A 568 1.76 -15.65 -22.54
N LYS A 569 1.81 -15.05 -23.75
CA LYS A 569 3.01 -14.97 -24.58
C LYS A 569 3.68 -13.63 -24.32
N GLY A 570 4.78 -13.64 -23.58
CA GLY A 570 5.57 -12.44 -23.27
C GLY A 570 6.45 -11.98 -24.43
N GLU A 571 6.92 -10.72 -24.29
CA GLU A 571 7.91 -10.10 -25.19
C GLU A 571 7.45 -10.11 -26.64
N GLN A 572 6.16 -9.81 -26.83
CA GLN A 572 5.53 -9.71 -28.14
C GLN A 572 5.01 -8.29 -28.39
N THR A 573 5.23 -7.78 -29.59
CA THR A 573 4.64 -6.51 -30.05
C THR A 573 3.67 -6.76 -31.18
N LEU A 574 2.47 -6.19 -31.09
CA LEU A 574 1.48 -6.15 -32.16
C LEU A 574 1.86 -5.07 -33.16
N LYS A 575 2.15 -5.43 -34.41
CA LYS A 575 2.58 -4.50 -35.47
C LYS A 575 1.45 -4.06 -36.38
N SER A 576 0.65 -5.02 -36.86
CA SER A 576 -0.47 -4.68 -37.75
C SER A 576 -1.62 -5.65 -37.64
N VAL A 577 -2.80 -5.13 -37.95
CA VAL A 577 -4.05 -5.89 -38.10
C VAL A 577 -4.62 -5.57 -39.49
N LYS A 578 -4.93 -6.58 -40.29
CA LYS A 578 -5.47 -6.42 -41.63
C LYS A 578 -6.71 -7.28 -41.85
N ALA A 579 -7.68 -6.78 -42.56
CA ALA A 579 -8.83 -7.58 -42.94
C ALA A 579 -8.42 -8.73 -43.92
N ASN A 580 -8.86 -9.94 -43.59
CA ASN A 580 -8.60 -11.13 -44.41
C ASN A 580 -9.88 -11.97 -44.50
N GLY A 581 -10.71 -11.68 -45.50
CA GLY A 581 -12.05 -12.27 -45.61
C GLY A 581 -12.93 -11.93 -44.41
N ASN A 582 -13.43 -12.96 -43.72
CA ASN A 582 -14.23 -12.81 -42.50
C ASN A 582 -13.40 -12.83 -41.21
N ALA A 583 -12.07 -12.83 -41.32
CA ALA A 583 -11.15 -12.84 -40.18
C ALA A 583 -10.17 -11.65 -40.28
N LEU A 584 -9.39 -11.49 -39.22
CA LEU A 584 -8.28 -10.53 -39.16
C LEU A 584 -6.96 -11.27 -39.25
N GLU A 585 -6.08 -10.81 -40.10
CA GLU A 585 -4.67 -11.21 -40.12
C GLU A 585 -3.90 -10.31 -39.16
N VAL A 586 -3.19 -10.94 -38.25
CA VAL A 586 -2.49 -10.26 -37.14
C VAL A 586 -1.00 -10.52 -37.25
N THR A 587 -0.22 -9.46 -37.47
CA THR A 587 1.25 -9.52 -37.51
C THR A 587 1.85 -9.12 -36.17
N CYS A 588 2.65 -10.00 -35.62
CA CYS A 588 3.35 -9.81 -34.37
C CYS A 588 4.87 -9.96 -34.55
N VAL A 589 5.63 -9.33 -33.64
CA VAL A 589 7.09 -9.45 -33.55
C VAL A 589 7.47 -9.94 -32.17
N SER A 590 8.34 -10.93 -32.12
CA SER A 590 9.03 -11.30 -30.88
C SER A 590 10.17 -10.32 -30.64
N GLU A 591 10.12 -9.59 -29.54
CA GLU A 591 11.18 -8.62 -29.18
C GLU A 591 12.50 -9.32 -28.84
N LEU A 592 12.46 -10.58 -28.36
CA LEU A 592 13.67 -11.35 -28.07
C LEU A 592 14.46 -11.76 -29.32
N THR A 593 13.75 -12.08 -30.41
CA THR A 593 14.39 -12.69 -31.59
C THR A 593 14.30 -11.85 -32.84
N GLY A 594 13.49 -10.80 -32.84
CA GLY A 594 13.12 -10.02 -34.03
C GLY A 594 12.26 -10.81 -35.03
N LYS A 595 11.87 -12.05 -34.69
CA LYS A 595 11.09 -12.91 -35.59
C LYS A 595 9.68 -12.37 -35.74
N ILE A 596 9.30 -12.12 -37.01
CA ILE A 596 7.92 -11.79 -37.38
C ILE A 596 7.12 -13.10 -37.50
N TRP A 597 5.91 -13.12 -37.00
CA TRP A 597 4.97 -14.21 -37.18
C TRP A 597 3.56 -13.67 -37.44
N ILE A 598 2.77 -14.41 -38.16
CA ILE A 598 1.43 -14.03 -38.58
C ILE A 598 0.44 -15.06 -38.06
N THR A 599 -0.71 -14.59 -37.60
CA THR A 599 -1.82 -15.44 -37.14
C THR A 599 -3.14 -14.83 -37.60
N THR A 600 -4.25 -15.53 -37.36
CA THR A 600 -5.59 -15.06 -37.65
C THR A 600 -6.45 -15.02 -36.40
N ALA A 601 -7.29 -14.01 -36.30
CA ALA A 601 -8.28 -13.84 -35.25
C ALA A 601 -9.63 -13.41 -35.82
N ASP A 602 -10.68 -13.60 -35.04
CA ASP A 602 -12.00 -13.04 -35.35
C ASP A 602 -12.18 -11.69 -34.64
N VAL A 603 -11.50 -11.51 -33.50
CA VAL A 603 -11.46 -10.25 -32.73
C VAL A 603 -10.05 -9.99 -32.21
N VAL A 604 -9.58 -8.75 -32.33
CA VAL A 604 -8.34 -8.26 -31.74
C VAL A 604 -8.67 -7.13 -30.78
N ILE A 605 -8.24 -7.24 -29.52
CA ILE A 605 -8.41 -6.21 -28.48
C ILE A 605 -7.02 -5.72 -28.10
N ALA A 606 -6.74 -4.43 -28.28
CA ALA A 606 -5.42 -3.86 -28.01
C ALA A 606 -5.49 -2.84 -26.86
N ASP A 607 -4.88 -3.16 -25.72
CA ASP A 607 -4.64 -2.22 -24.63
C ASP A 607 -3.23 -1.64 -24.75
N THR A 608 -3.16 -0.39 -25.17
CA THR A 608 -1.90 0.37 -25.31
C THR A 608 -1.87 1.63 -24.43
N GLY A 609 -2.77 1.67 -23.45
CA GLY A 609 -2.98 2.81 -22.56
C GLY A 609 -3.93 3.86 -23.17
N THR A 610 -3.88 5.07 -22.63
CA THR A 610 -4.78 6.16 -23.04
C THR A 610 -4.02 7.33 -23.65
N VAL A 611 -4.65 8.01 -24.61
CA VAL A 611 -4.22 9.33 -25.12
C VAL A 611 -5.03 10.42 -24.45
N PRO A 612 -4.44 11.59 -24.14
CA PRO A 612 -5.13 12.70 -23.50
C PRO A 612 -6.33 13.21 -24.31
N VAL A 613 -7.43 13.53 -23.61
CA VAL A 613 -8.54 14.31 -24.15
C VAL A 613 -8.32 15.76 -23.74
N ASP A 614 -7.53 16.50 -24.54
CA ASP A 614 -7.09 17.87 -24.18
C ASP A 614 -7.56 18.97 -25.15
N ASP A 615 -8.56 18.70 -26.01
CA ASP A 615 -9.07 19.66 -26.97
C ASP A 615 -9.57 20.94 -26.31
N LEU A 616 -10.30 20.83 -25.22
CA LEU A 616 -10.80 21.98 -24.46
C LEU A 616 -9.64 22.82 -23.87
N TYR A 617 -8.60 22.16 -23.37
CA TYR A 617 -7.40 22.84 -22.89
C TYR A 617 -6.76 23.65 -24.02
N ARG A 618 -6.60 23.09 -25.22
CA ARG A 618 -6.01 23.77 -26.38
C ARG A 618 -6.86 24.96 -26.82
N LYS A 619 -8.18 24.83 -26.83
CA LYS A 619 -9.12 25.93 -27.14
C LYS A 619 -8.99 27.11 -26.16
N LEU A 620 -8.83 26.82 -24.86
CA LEU A 620 -8.74 27.84 -23.80
C LEU A 620 -7.33 28.40 -23.59
N GLN A 621 -6.29 27.75 -24.14
CA GLN A 621 -4.90 28.06 -23.88
C GLN A 621 -4.55 29.52 -24.20
N GLN A 622 -4.94 30.01 -25.37
CA GLN A 622 -4.62 31.36 -25.83
C GLN A 622 -5.37 32.45 -25.07
N THR A 623 -6.52 32.14 -24.48
CA THR A 623 -7.33 33.09 -23.70
C THR A 623 -6.95 33.12 -22.22
N SER A 624 -6.09 32.20 -21.78
CA SER A 624 -5.61 32.11 -20.40
C SER A 624 -4.45 33.08 -20.14
N ASN A 625 -4.37 33.60 -18.91
CA ASN A 625 -3.31 34.54 -18.52
C ASN A 625 -1.93 33.90 -18.44
N ASN A 626 -1.86 32.59 -18.15
CA ASN A 626 -0.64 31.80 -18.09
C ASN A 626 -0.33 31.02 -19.37
N ASN A 627 -1.10 31.19 -20.46
CA ASN A 627 -1.00 30.40 -21.69
C ASN A 627 -1.01 28.87 -21.45
N GLY A 628 -1.70 28.41 -20.41
CA GLY A 628 -1.72 27.00 -19.99
C GLY A 628 -0.41 26.49 -19.38
N ILE A 629 0.57 27.35 -19.15
CA ILE A 629 1.90 26.94 -18.62
C ILE A 629 1.76 26.55 -17.14
N THR A 630 2.32 25.39 -16.79
CA THR A 630 2.53 24.98 -15.42
C THR A 630 4.01 25.16 -15.08
N ASP A 631 4.32 25.95 -14.05
CA ASP A 631 5.68 26.05 -13.50
C ASP A 631 6.03 24.73 -12.80
N VAL A 632 6.88 23.92 -13.45
CA VAL A 632 7.28 22.60 -12.96
C VAL A 632 8.06 22.71 -11.64
N SER A 633 8.90 23.72 -11.48
CA SER A 633 9.67 23.92 -10.24
C SER A 633 8.77 24.25 -9.06
N ALA A 634 7.79 25.13 -9.25
CA ALA A 634 6.78 25.45 -8.24
C ALA A 634 5.91 24.22 -7.94
N PHE A 635 5.49 23.49 -8.98
CA PHE A 635 4.70 22.26 -8.87
C PHE A 635 5.41 21.16 -8.06
N LEU A 636 6.72 20.99 -8.25
CA LEU A 636 7.52 20.01 -7.51
C LEU A 636 7.82 20.43 -6.07
N SER A 637 8.06 21.71 -5.84
CA SER A 637 8.43 22.25 -4.52
C SER A 637 7.25 22.70 -3.65
N GLY A 638 6.01 22.55 -4.15
CA GLY A 638 4.80 22.95 -3.43
C GLY A 638 4.72 24.47 -3.23
N LYS A 639 5.22 25.26 -4.18
CA LYS A 639 5.10 26.71 -4.22
C LYS A 639 3.91 27.14 -5.08
N ASN A 640 3.48 28.40 -4.93
CA ASN A 640 2.45 28.97 -5.79
C ASN A 640 2.91 28.96 -7.24
N GLN A 641 1.99 28.72 -8.18
CA GLN A 641 2.27 28.86 -9.60
C GLN A 641 2.60 30.32 -9.93
N LEU A 642 3.40 30.54 -10.97
CA LEU A 642 3.80 31.88 -11.39
C LEU A 642 2.57 32.75 -11.70
N ASP A 643 2.50 33.92 -11.07
CA ASP A 643 1.61 34.99 -11.49
C ASP A 643 2.26 35.70 -12.68
N MET A 644 1.63 35.59 -13.84
CA MET A 644 2.12 36.25 -15.08
C MET A 644 1.77 37.74 -15.14
N GLY A 645 1.14 38.29 -14.10
CA GLY A 645 0.75 39.72 -14.04
C GLY A 645 -0.27 40.15 -15.11
N LYS A 646 -0.94 39.20 -15.79
CA LYS A 646 -1.94 39.43 -16.80
C LYS A 646 -3.35 39.21 -16.23
N PRO A 647 -4.31 40.05 -16.53
CA PRO A 647 -5.71 39.81 -16.17
C PRO A 647 -6.26 38.58 -16.90
N GLY A 648 -7.21 37.88 -16.28
CA GLY A 648 -7.87 36.73 -16.85
C GLY A 648 -7.74 35.45 -16.00
N MET A 649 -8.18 34.33 -16.54
CA MET A 649 -8.15 33.05 -15.87
C MET A 649 -6.80 32.35 -16.03
N SER A 650 -6.35 31.63 -15.02
CA SER A 650 -5.25 30.67 -15.12
C SER A 650 -5.78 29.30 -15.56
N LEU A 651 -5.08 28.64 -16.49
CA LEU A 651 -5.48 27.36 -17.05
C LEU A 651 -4.44 26.28 -16.74
N PHE A 652 -4.89 25.14 -16.22
CA PHE A 652 -4.05 23.97 -15.92
C PHE A 652 -4.71 22.69 -16.42
N ARG A 653 -3.90 21.63 -16.61
CA ARG A 653 -4.38 20.26 -16.87
C ARG A 653 -3.68 19.27 -15.97
N ILE A 654 -4.41 18.24 -15.52
CA ILE A 654 -3.95 17.23 -14.56
C ILE A 654 -4.46 15.85 -14.93
N GLY A 655 -3.84 14.82 -14.33
CA GLY A 655 -4.22 13.43 -14.57
C GLY A 655 -3.97 13.01 -16.02
N ASP A 656 -4.80 12.11 -16.54
CA ASP A 656 -4.62 11.57 -17.90
C ASP A 656 -4.94 12.59 -19.02
N ALA A 657 -5.57 13.72 -18.70
CA ALA A 657 -5.63 14.86 -19.62
C ALA A 657 -4.25 15.48 -19.91
N LEU A 658 -3.25 15.21 -19.05
CA LEU A 658 -1.85 15.56 -19.25
C LEU A 658 -1.07 14.41 -19.88
N SER A 659 -1.15 13.21 -19.28
CA SER A 659 -0.45 12.00 -19.73
C SER A 659 -1.03 10.77 -19.04
N SER A 660 -1.13 9.65 -19.76
CA SER A 660 -1.56 8.36 -19.22
C SER A 660 -0.64 7.90 -18.09
N ARG A 661 -1.20 7.74 -16.89
CA ARG A 661 -0.49 7.27 -15.69
C ARG A 661 -1.45 6.42 -14.83
N ASN A 662 -1.27 6.41 -13.52
CA ASN A 662 -2.11 5.69 -12.59
C ASN A 662 -2.94 6.62 -11.70
N VAL A 663 -3.88 6.05 -10.94
CA VAL A 663 -4.77 6.80 -10.03
C VAL A 663 -3.98 7.61 -8.99
N ALA A 664 -2.90 7.04 -8.42
CA ALA A 664 -2.09 7.75 -7.42
C ALA A 664 -1.42 9.01 -8.01
N ALA A 665 -0.94 8.94 -9.26
CA ALA A 665 -0.37 10.09 -9.96
C ALA A 665 -1.44 11.16 -10.21
N ALA A 666 -2.64 10.77 -10.65
CA ALA A 666 -3.76 11.68 -10.89
C ALA A 666 -4.17 12.44 -9.61
N MET A 667 -4.26 11.73 -8.48
CA MET A 667 -4.54 12.32 -7.16
C MET A 667 -3.42 13.26 -6.71
N PHE A 668 -2.17 12.91 -6.98
CA PHE A 668 -1.03 13.71 -6.55
C PHE A 668 -0.87 14.98 -7.40
N ASP A 669 -1.20 14.95 -8.69
CA ASP A 669 -1.27 16.17 -9.51
C ASP A 669 -2.29 17.17 -8.92
N ALA A 670 -3.46 16.67 -8.53
CA ALA A 670 -4.49 17.49 -7.90
C ALA A 670 -4.01 18.12 -6.58
N LEU A 671 -3.33 17.32 -5.72
CA LEU A 671 -2.77 17.85 -4.48
C LEU A 671 -1.71 18.94 -4.76
N ARG A 672 -0.76 18.67 -5.65
CA ARG A 672 0.33 19.61 -5.99
C ARG A 672 -0.20 20.94 -6.50
N LEU A 673 -1.18 20.88 -7.40
CA LEU A 673 -1.75 22.08 -7.98
C LEU A 673 -2.63 22.83 -6.97
N CYS A 674 -3.64 22.13 -6.44
CA CYS A 674 -4.72 22.81 -5.71
C CYS A 674 -4.35 23.21 -4.28
N HIS A 675 -3.31 22.61 -3.69
CA HIS A 675 -2.85 22.99 -2.35
C HIS A 675 -2.33 24.43 -2.29
N ARG A 676 -2.01 25.05 -3.42
CA ARG A 676 -1.42 26.39 -3.51
C ARG A 676 -2.22 27.40 -4.35
N LEU A 677 -3.45 27.05 -4.75
CA LEU A 677 -4.36 27.96 -5.45
C LEU A 677 -5.06 28.99 -4.51
#